data_11b5716197d8cd410784e975f86b57f6
#
_entry.id   11b5716197d8cd410784e975f86b57f6
#
_cell.length_a   1.000
_cell.length_b   1.000
_cell.length_c   1.000
_cell.angle_alpha   90.00
_cell.angle_beta   90.00
_cell.angle_gamma   90.00
#
_symmetry.space_group_name_H-M   'P 1'
#
loop_
_entity.id
_entity.type
_entity.pdbx_description
1 polymer ?
#
loop_
_entity_poly.entity_id
_entity_poly.type
_entity_poly.pdbx_seq_one_letter_code
_entity_poly.pdbx_strand_id
1 'polypeptide(L)'
;MRASIRSALPQVAWIGAWTGAWIGALLCAAVISNDAAAAAPKPATKPSRKSGAPKSAAEKEAETFLTTVTSLLGPVAVSTNLADWASLTDVTPEHTGQRTGADKAQAALAGSKLIIEKTKALLKNRKQLDDETARQLEKLLLGAAESPGTIPEVVAARVEAEAHQSSILDGYTFCAVPPTQPSNKGGACARPITANQIDDILRKSRDLPERLRVWTASKEIGRPLKPGLVELIKLRNQVAREMGYHSYFALQVADYGMTVEEMMKLLDDALETTKPLYDGLHCFARYELAARFKRPPPRLIPAHWLGNRWAQSWPGLIESANLDPLFKGSTAESIVKSAENFYVSLGFPKLPPAFWERSDLYPVPPGLARKKNAHASAWDIDRAGDVRSLMSVEPNEEWFETAHHELGHIYYFLSYDRPEVPYLLRDGANRAFHEAVGELAKLASQQTPYLVKVGVMPEGKRPDPTEWLLQSALDSIVFLPFSAGTMSHFEHDLYEEELPPAEWQQKWWDDVATFQGVVPPGSREGDLCDACTKTHINDDPAQYYDYALATMIKFQLHDHICTQILKQDVRACDYSGNKEVGAFLKGILSLGATRDWRTVIKEATGEPISPRAMMAFYQPLVDVLAKRNEGRDCGR
;
A
#
# COMPACT_ATOMS: atom_id res chain seq x y z
N MET A 1 36.00 45.43 10.84
CA MET A 1 37.38 45.08 10.43
C MET A 1 37.30 44.07 9.30
N ARG A 2 37.84 44.46 8.15
CA ARG A 2 37.96 43.62 6.94
C ARG A 2 39.10 42.59 7.12
N ALA A 3 38.90 41.37 6.65
CA ALA A 3 39.98 40.63 5.99
C ALA A 3 39.36 39.52 5.13
N SER A 4 39.46 39.72 3.85
CA SER A 4 39.31 38.75 2.77
C SER A 4 40.57 37.91 2.65
N ILE A 5 40.47 36.61 2.30
CA ILE A 5 41.52 35.92 1.52
C ILE A 5 40.84 34.95 0.55
N ARG A 6 41.32 35.01 -0.68
CA ARG A 6 40.96 34.31 -1.92
C ARG A 6 41.77 33.01 -2.07
N SER A 7 41.20 32.17 -2.97
CA SER A 7 41.87 31.21 -3.90
C SER A 7 42.35 29.87 -3.29
N ALA A 8 42.23 28.71 -3.92
CA ALA A 8 42.44 28.37 -5.33
C ALA A 8 41.85 27.03 -5.68
N LEU A 9 41.38 26.88 -6.89
CA LEU A 9 41.21 25.59 -7.60
C LEU A 9 42.56 25.05 -8.06
N PRO A 10 42.66 23.74 -8.32
CA PRO A 10 43.24 23.35 -9.60
C PRO A 10 42.32 22.43 -10.43
N GLN A 11 42.29 22.77 -11.71
CA GLN A 11 41.97 21.91 -12.84
C GLN A 11 43.04 20.85 -13.02
N VAL A 12 42.75 19.85 -13.81
CA VAL A 12 43.54 19.06 -14.73
C VAL A 12 42.96 17.61 -14.76
N ALA A 13 42.80 16.88 -15.78
CA ALA A 13 42.82 17.01 -17.24
C ALA A 13 42.35 15.67 -17.83
N TRP A 14 41.88 15.74 -19.05
CA TRP A 14 41.54 14.63 -19.96
C TRP A 14 42.75 13.78 -20.37
N ILE A 15 42.54 12.45 -20.56
CA ILE A 15 43.18 11.57 -21.58
C ILE A 15 42.31 10.30 -21.53
N GLY A 16 41.65 9.78 -22.51
CA GLY A 16 41.92 9.65 -23.94
C GLY A 16 42.25 8.20 -24.32
N ALA A 17 41.29 7.53 -24.93
CA ALA A 17 41.38 6.68 -26.13
C ALA A 17 41.81 5.19 -26.05
N TRP A 18 40.99 4.36 -26.67
CA TRP A 18 41.23 3.38 -27.75
C TRP A 18 41.47 1.89 -27.41
N THR A 19 40.59 1.11 -27.92
CA THR A 19 40.45 0.07 -29.02
C THR A 19 40.73 -1.37 -28.64
N GLY A 20 39.89 -2.26 -29.19
CA GLY A 20 40.27 -3.62 -29.55
C GLY A 20 39.18 -4.65 -29.56
N ALA A 21 38.52 -4.76 -30.69
CA ALA A 21 37.71 -5.94 -31.05
C ALA A 21 38.58 -7.18 -31.20
N TRP A 22 38.07 -8.35 -30.87
CA TRP A 22 38.33 -9.59 -31.63
C TRP A 22 37.21 -10.62 -31.42
N ILE A 23 36.85 -11.22 -32.57
CA ILE A 23 35.87 -12.26 -32.85
C ILE A 23 36.42 -13.61 -32.44
N GLY A 24 35.58 -14.48 -31.93
CA GLY A 24 35.93 -15.89 -31.76
C GLY A 24 34.67 -16.77 -31.69
N ALA A 25 34.22 -17.22 -32.86
CA ALA A 25 33.22 -18.27 -32.99
C ALA A 25 33.83 -19.65 -32.72
N LEU A 26 33.15 -20.48 -31.95
CA LEU A 26 33.35 -21.93 -31.98
C LEU A 26 32.01 -22.65 -31.74
N LEU A 27 31.61 -23.35 -32.80
CA LEU A 27 30.57 -24.38 -32.79
C LEU A 27 31.00 -25.56 -31.92
N CYS A 28 30.09 -26.11 -31.15
CA CYS A 28 30.09 -27.55 -30.85
C CYS A 28 28.68 -28.09 -30.64
N ALA A 29 28.53 -29.29 -31.13
CA ALA A 29 27.34 -29.98 -31.56
C ALA A 29 26.37 -30.45 -30.48
N ALA A 30 25.15 -30.68 -30.93
CA ALA A 30 23.99 -31.23 -30.24
C ALA A 30 24.23 -32.66 -29.67
N VAL A 31 23.68 -32.90 -28.47
CA VAL A 31 23.20 -34.21 -28.06
C VAL A 31 21.74 -34.07 -27.67
N ILE A 32 20.89 -34.76 -28.42
CA ILE A 32 19.45 -34.84 -28.22
C ILE A 32 19.22 -35.92 -27.15
N SER A 33 18.63 -35.55 -26.01
CA SER A 33 17.94 -36.49 -25.13
C SER A 33 16.49 -36.07 -25.03
N ASN A 34 15.62 -36.93 -25.56
CA ASN A 34 14.17 -36.85 -25.39
C ASN A 34 13.82 -37.18 -23.96
N ASP A 35 13.31 -36.21 -23.23
CA ASP A 35 12.47 -36.44 -22.06
C ASP A 35 11.22 -35.61 -22.19
N ALA A 36 10.07 -36.27 -22.02
CA ALA A 36 8.75 -35.72 -22.19
C ALA A 36 8.46 -34.67 -21.12
N ALA A 37 8.65 -33.40 -21.44
CA ALA A 37 8.23 -32.29 -20.60
C ALA A 37 6.71 -32.11 -20.74
N ALA A 38 5.99 -32.19 -19.61
CA ALA A 38 4.62 -31.75 -19.49
C ALA A 38 4.52 -30.30 -19.99
N ALA A 39 3.59 -30.04 -20.88
CA ALA A 39 3.43 -28.75 -21.54
C ALA A 39 3.13 -27.66 -20.49
N ALA A 40 4.06 -26.73 -20.33
CA ALA A 40 3.80 -25.46 -19.66
C ALA A 40 2.61 -24.76 -20.35
N PRO A 41 1.73 -24.07 -19.60
CA PRO A 41 0.65 -23.30 -20.21
C PRO A 41 1.27 -22.30 -21.16
N LYS A 42 0.80 -22.32 -22.42
CA LYS A 42 1.23 -21.37 -23.44
C LYS A 42 1.03 -19.96 -22.89
N PRO A 43 2.01 -19.05 -23.04
CA PRO A 43 1.83 -17.66 -22.69
C PRO A 43 0.57 -17.16 -23.41
N ALA A 44 -0.32 -16.51 -22.65
CA ALA A 44 -1.58 -15.98 -23.15
C ALA A 44 -1.30 -15.15 -24.41
N THR A 45 -1.82 -15.60 -25.53
CA THR A 45 -1.69 -14.89 -26.80
C THR A 45 -2.31 -13.51 -26.62
N LYS A 46 -1.53 -12.44 -26.95
CA LYS A 46 -2.06 -11.08 -27.12
C LYS A 46 -3.39 -11.19 -27.88
N PRO A 47 -4.43 -10.44 -27.54
CA PRO A 47 -5.51 -10.17 -28.47
C PRO A 47 -4.90 -9.35 -29.61
N SER A 48 -4.33 -10.04 -30.60
CA SER A 48 -3.67 -9.41 -31.72
C SER A 48 -4.75 -8.82 -32.60
N ARG A 49 -4.72 -7.51 -32.79
CA ARG A 49 -5.16 -6.93 -34.04
C ARG A 49 -4.59 -7.85 -35.13
N LYS A 50 -5.43 -8.35 -36.07
CA LYS A 50 -4.96 -9.16 -37.19
C LYS A 50 -3.73 -8.46 -37.77
N SER A 51 -2.56 -9.06 -37.65
CA SER A 51 -1.30 -8.48 -38.12
C SER A 51 -1.43 -8.20 -39.62
N GLY A 52 -1.48 -6.92 -40.00
CA GLY A 52 -1.55 -6.50 -41.39
C GLY A 52 -2.55 -5.39 -41.75
N ALA A 53 -3.51 -5.03 -40.85
CA ALA A 53 -4.36 -3.87 -41.14
C ALA A 53 -3.58 -2.56 -40.86
N PRO A 54 -3.59 -1.57 -41.79
CA PRO A 54 -2.92 -0.30 -41.56
C PRO A 54 -3.50 0.39 -40.33
N LYS A 55 -2.62 0.97 -39.50
CA LYS A 55 -3.03 1.77 -38.35
C LYS A 55 -3.90 2.94 -38.80
N SER A 56 -4.94 3.25 -38.06
CA SER A 56 -5.79 4.42 -38.29
C SER A 56 -4.97 5.72 -38.20
N ALA A 57 -5.48 6.81 -38.73
CA ALA A 57 -4.84 8.13 -38.57
C ALA A 57 -4.81 8.54 -37.08
N ALA A 58 -5.90 8.27 -36.35
CA ALA A 58 -5.99 8.54 -34.91
C ALA A 58 -4.96 7.73 -34.11
N GLU A 59 -4.74 6.46 -34.46
CA GLU A 59 -3.73 5.61 -33.83
C GLU A 59 -2.32 6.16 -34.00
N LYS A 60 -1.95 6.52 -35.23
CA LYS A 60 -0.62 7.08 -35.54
C LYS A 60 -0.40 8.42 -34.80
N GLU A 61 -1.43 9.25 -34.74
CA GLU A 61 -1.39 10.53 -34.03
C GLU A 61 -1.19 10.32 -32.54
N ALA A 62 -1.91 9.36 -31.94
CA ALA A 62 -1.79 9.01 -30.54
C ALA A 62 -0.39 8.46 -30.20
N GLU A 63 0.15 7.54 -30.99
CA GLU A 63 1.51 7.01 -30.80
C GLU A 63 2.58 8.10 -30.89
N THR A 64 2.46 9.01 -31.87
CA THR A 64 3.40 10.14 -32.00
C THR A 64 3.32 11.05 -30.78
N PHE A 65 2.12 11.36 -30.31
CA PHE A 65 1.89 12.17 -29.12
C PHE A 65 2.46 11.50 -27.87
N LEU A 66 2.15 10.22 -27.64
CA LEU A 66 2.66 9.44 -26.51
C LEU A 66 4.20 9.38 -26.51
N THR A 67 4.81 9.13 -27.65
CA THR A 67 6.27 9.13 -27.79
C THR A 67 6.87 10.49 -27.40
N THR A 68 6.26 11.59 -27.86
CA THR A 68 6.72 12.94 -27.52
C THR A 68 6.58 13.21 -26.04
N VAL A 69 5.40 12.93 -25.46
CA VAL A 69 5.12 13.21 -24.05
C VAL A 69 6.02 12.38 -23.12
N THR A 70 6.20 11.09 -23.42
CA THR A 70 7.05 10.22 -22.59
C THR A 70 8.52 10.61 -22.64
N SER A 71 9.00 11.13 -23.79
CA SER A 71 10.36 11.66 -23.88
C SER A 71 10.61 12.89 -23.02
N LEU A 72 9.56 13.63 -22.67
CA LEU A 72 9.62 14.79 -21.77
C LEU A 72 9.39 14.38 -20.31
N LEU A 73 8.39 13.54 -20.04
CA LEU A 73 8.03 13.14 -18.68
C LEU A 73 9.10 12.24 -18.04
N GLY A 74 9.70 11.33 -18.79
CA GLY A 74 10.66 10.36 -18.24
C GLY A 74 11.84 11.03 -17.50
N PRO A 75 12.62 11.92 -18.14
CA PRO A 75 13.73 12.61 -17.46
C PRO A 75 13.32 13.45 -16.26
N VAL A 76 12.13 14.08 -16.32
CA VAL A 76 11.60 14.87 -15.19
C VAL A 76 11.22 13.93 -14.04
N ALA A 77 10.55 12.81 -14.31
CA ALA A 77 10.21 11.82 -13.30
C ALA A 77 11.45 11.25 -12.60
N VAL A 78 12.52 10.94 -13.34
CA VAL A 78 13.80 10.47 -12.75
C VAL A 78 14.36 11.54 -11.81
N SER A 79 14.35 12.82 -12.23
CA SER A 79 14.86 13.92 -11.39
C SER A 79 14.03 14.09 -10.11
N THR A 80 12.71 13.95 -10.22
CA THR A 80 11.80 14.03 -9.07
C THR A 80 12.04 12.86 -8.11
N ASN A 81 12.05 11.61 -8.61
CA ASN A 81 12.28 10.43 -7.80
C ASN A 81 13.64 10.48 -7.07
N LEU A 82 14.68 11.03 -7.70
CA LEU A 82 15.98 11.25 -7.04
C LEU A 82 15.93 12.30 -5.94
N ALA A 83 15.19 13.40 -6.15
CA ALA A 83 15.01 14.43 -5.13
C ALA A 83 14.17 13.91 -3.94
N ASP A 84 13.14 13.13 -4.22
CA ASP A 84 12.33 12.44 -3.21
C ASP A 84 13.19 11.47 -2.40
N TRP A 85 13.94 10.62 -3.08
CA TRP A 85 14.88 9.68 -2.44
C TRP A 85 15.84 10.41 -1.51
N ALA A 86 16.47 11.50 -1.96
CA ALA A 86 17.38 12.29 -1.14
C ALA A 86 16.67 12.88 0.09
N SER A 87 15.44 13.39 -0.08
CA SER A 87 14.67 13.99 1.01
C SER A 87 14.25 13.01 2.10
N LEU A 88 14.07 11.72 1.75
CA LEU A 88 13.66 10.68 2.69
C LEU A 88 14.84 9.97 3.34
N THR A 89 15.97 9.86 2.64
CA THR A 89 17.18 9.23 3.17
C THR A 89 18.07 10.20 3.98
N ASP A 90 17.95 11.49 3.73
CA ASP A 90 18.65 12.55 4.50
C ASP A 90 17.74 13.78 4.64
N VAL A 91 16.93 13.77 5.71
CA VAL A 91 15.90 14.78 5.96
C VAL A 91 16.54 16.10 6.37
N THR A 92 16.70 17.00 5.39
CA THR A 92 17.22 18.37 5.58
C THR A 92 16.29 19.39 4.92
N PRO A 93 16.30 20.67 5.35
CA PRO A 93 15.54 21.72 4.67
C PRO A 93 15.93 21.88 3.19
N GLU A 94 17.20 21.63 2.85
CA GLU A 94 17.70 21.72 1.47
C GLU A 94 17.09 20.60 0.61
N HIS A 95 17.17 19.34 1.02
CA HIS A 95 16.60 18.20 0.30
C HIS A 95 15.07 18.33 0.19
N THR A 96 14.39 18.78 1.26
CA THR A 96 12.95 19.04 1.23
C THR A 96 12.60 20.12 0.21
N GLY A 97 13.43 21.19 0.12
CA GLY A 97 13.25 22.26 -0.86
C GLY A 97 13.48 21.77 -2.31
N GLN A 98 14.49 20.93 -2.53
CA GLN A 98 14.79 20.33 -3.84
C GLN A 98 13.63 19.41 -4.28
N ARG A 99 13.14 18.55 -3.39
CA ARG A 99 11.97 17.71 -3.60
C ARG A 99 10.76 18.56 -4.03
N THR A 100 10.40 19.56 -3.21
CA THR A 100 9.24 20.43 -3.49
C THR A 100 9.36 21.12 -4.86
N GLY A 101 10.56 21.53 -5.26
CA GLY A 101 10.81 22.12 -6.57
C GLY A 101 10.63 21.12 -7.72
N ALA A 102 11.13 19.90 -7.55
CA ALA A 102 11.02 18.84 -8.54
C ALA A 102 9.57 18.36 -8.71
N ASP A 103 8.85 18.16 -7.60
CA ASP A 103 7.41 17.79 -7.59
C ASP A 103 6.58 18.82 -8.35
N LYS A 104 6.79 20.12 -8.08
CA LYS A 104 6.09 21.19 -8.80
C LYS A 104 6.40 21.20 -10.29
N ALA A 105 7.64 20.94 -10.69
CA ALA A 105 8.02 20.89 -12.09
C ALA A 105 7.37 19.68 -12.81
N GLN A 106 7.38 18.51 -12.19
CA GLN A 106 6.72 17.33 -12.72
C GLN A 106 5.21 17.52 -12.84
N ALA A 107 4.58 18.03 -11.80
CA ALA A 107 3.15 18.30 -11.76
C ALA A 107 2.73 19.30 -12.84
N ALA A 108 3.49 20.39 -13.01
CA ALA A 108 3.23 21.39 -14.05
C ALA A 108 3.37 20.83 -15.47
N LEU A 109 4.31 19.91 -15.70
CA LEU A 109 4.47 19.26 -17.00
C LEU A 109 3.36 18.24 -17.25
N ALA A 110 3.16 17.30 -16.33
CA ALA A 110 2.16 16.23 -16.47
C ALA A 110 0.74 16.80 -16.58
N GLY A 111 0.40 17.79 -15.75
CA GLY A 111 -0.88 18.47 -15.74
C GLY A 111 -1.00 19.61 -16.76
N SER A 112 -0.06 19.77 -17.70
CA SER A 112 -0.14 20.89 -18.64
C SER A 112 -1.41 20.84 -19.48
N LYS A 113 -2.02 22.02 -19.72
CA LYS A 113 -3.23 22.17 -20.53
C LYS A 113 -3.10 21.47 -21.90
N LEU A 114 -1.92 21.55 -22.51
CA LEU A 114 -1.63 20.89 -23.78
C LEU A 114 -1.81 19.36 -23.69
N ILE A 115 -1.23 18.75 -22.66
CA ILE A 115 -1.32 17.30 -22.45
C ILE A 115 -2.77 16.89 -22.20
N ILE A 116 -3.47 17.57 -21.28
CA ILE A 116 -4.87 17.26 -20.93
C ILE A 116 -5.79 17.38 -22.14
N GLU A 117 -5.76 18.53 -22.84
CA GLU A 117 -6.65 18.77 -23.99
C GLU A 117 -6.37 17.81 -25.14
N LYS A 118 -5.10 17.55 -25.45
CA LYS A 118 -4.72 16.62 -26.51
C LYS A 118 -5.11 15.17 -26.16
N THR A 119 -4.88 14.75 -24.93
CA THR A 119 -5.26 13.42 -24.45
C THR A 119 -6.78 13.22 -24.52
N LYS A 120 -7.56 14.18 -24.01
CA LYS A 120 -9.03 14.17 -24.11
C LYS A 120 -9.51 14.12 -25.57
N ALA A 121 -8.86 14.87 -26.48
CA ALA A 121 -9.21 14.87 -27.91
C ALA A 121 -8.94 13.52 -28.57
N LEU A 122 -7.82 12.87 -28.26
CA LEU A 122 -7.46 11.55 -28.77
C LEU A 122 -8.41 10.46 -28.23
N LEU A 123 -8.75 10.49 -26.93
CA LEU A 123 -9.69 9.55 -26.32
C LEU A 123 -11.11 9.65 -26.88
N LYS A 124 -11.55 10.78 -27.46
CA LYS A 124 -12.82 10.84 -28.21
C LYS A 124 -12.85 9.85 -29.39
N ASN A 125 -11.69 9.45 -29.90
CA ASN A 125 -11.54 8.46 -30.96
C ASN A 125 -11.21 7.06 -30.43
N ARG A 126 -11.53 6.73 -29.17
CA ARG A 126 -11.19 5.47 -28.49
C ARG A 126 -11.41 4.22 -29.35
N LYS A 127 -12.51 4.18 -30.13
CA LYS A 127 -12.85 3.06 -31.00
C LYS A 127 -11.88 2.86 -32.19
N GLN A 128 -11.06 3.85 -32.50
CA GLN A 128 -10.06 3.82 -33.57
C GLN A 128 -8.65 3.55 -33.02
N LEU A 129 -8.48 3.52 -31.70
CA LEU A 129 -7.23 3.20 -31.01
C LEU A 129 -7.19 1.72 -30.64
N ASP A 130 -5.99 1.15 -30.56
CA ASP A 130 -5.85 -0.13 -29.91
C ASP A 130 -5.97 0.02 -28.37
N ASP A 131 -6.13 -1.11 -27.68
CA ASP A 131 -6.38 -1.09 -26.24
C ASP A 131 -5.15 -0.61 -25.44
N GLU A 132 -3.95 -0.91 -25.91
CA GLU A 132 -2.71 -0.51 -25.25
C GLU A 132 -2.45 1.00 -25.40
N THR A 133 -2.68 1.55 -26.60
CA THR A 133 -2.57 3.00 -26.88
C THR A 133 -3.60 3.79 -26.05
N ALA A 134 -4.85 3.33 -26.04
CA ALA A 134 -5.90 3.99 -25.27
C ALA A 134 -5.60 3.95 -23.77
N ARG A 135 -5.12 2.82 -23.25
CA ARG A 135 -4.77 2.68 -21.84
C ARG A 135 -3.61 3.60 -21.42
N GLN A 136 -2.62 3.79 -22.31
CA GLN A 136 -1.56 4.80 -22.07
C GLN A 136 -2.13 6.22 -21.96
N LEU A 137 -3.09 6.58 -22.83
CA LEU A 137 -3.76 7.88 -22.78
C LEU A 137 -4.61 8.04 -21.52
N GLU A 138 -5.31 6.98 -21.09
CA GLU A 138 -6.10 6.96 -19.86
C GLU A 138 -5.19 7.18 -18.63
N LYS A 139 -4.08 6.43 -18.53
CA LYS A 139 -3.09 6.61 -17.45
C LYS A 139 -2.45 8.00 -17.46
N LEU A 140 -2.14 8.53 -18.63
CA LEU A 140 -1.62 9.89 -18.77
C LEU A 140 -2.61 10.94 -18.27
N LEU A 141 -3.90 10.75 -18.55
CA LEU A 141 -4.96 11.66 -18.11
C LEU A 141 -5.18 11.58 -16.58
N LEU A 142 -5.13 10.37 -16.00
CA LEU A 142 -5.21 10.17 -14.54
C LEU A 142 -4.01 10.82 -13.83
N GLY A 143 -2.79 10.63 -14.34
CA GLY A 143 -1.61 11.29 -13.79
C GLY A 143 -1.67 12.82 -13.90
N ALA A 144 -2.31 13.37 -14.94
CA ALA A 144 -2.52 14.82 -15.08
C ALA A 144 -3.54 15.38 -14.07
N ALA A 145 -4.40 14.52 -13.49
CA ALA A 145 -5.42 14.92 -12.51
C ALA A 145 -4.82 15.41 -11.19
N GLU A 146 -3.57 15.04 -10.89
CA GLU A 146 -2.88 15.53 -9.68
C GLU A 146 -2.67 17.05 -9.69
N SER A 147 -2.46 17.67 -10.85
CA SER A 147 -2.23 19.12 -10.96
C SER A 147 -2.70 19.67 -12.31
N PRO A 148 -4.02 19.67 -12.60
CA PRO A 148 -4.52 20.08 -13.91
C PRO A 148 -4.31 21.57 -14.17
N GLY A 149 -3.44 21.89 -15.12
CA GLY A 149 -3.12 23.27 -15.53
C GLY A 149 -4.25 23.97 -16.30
N THR A 150 -5.39 23.33 -16.46
CA THR A 150 -6.65 23.93 -16.95
C THR A 150 -7.37 24.74 -15.88
N ILE A 151 -7.09 24.47 -14.58
CA ILE A 151 -7.67 25.16 -13.42
C ILE A 151 -6.58 25.50 -12.37
N PRO A 152 -5.54 26.26 -12.73
CA PRO A 152 -4.38 26.47 -11.87
C PRO A 152 -4.68 27.11 -10.51
N GLU A 153 -5.73 27.94 -10.43
CA GLU A 153 -6.17 28.56 -9.17
C GLU A 153 -6.70 27.53 -8.18
N VAL A 154 -7.47 26.54 -8.65
CA VAL A 154 -7.99 25.44 -7.82
C VAL A 154 -6.86 24.55 -7.35
N VAL A 155 -5.90 24.25 -8.23
CA VAL A 155 -4.70 23.47 -7.89
C VAL A 155 -3.88 24.19 -6.82
N ALA A 156 -3.64 25.48 -6.98
CA ALA A 156 -2.88 26.28 -5.99
C ALA A 156 -3.57 26.27 -4.62
N ALA A 157 -4.89 26.49 -4.60
CA ALA A 157 -5.67 26.46 -3.36
C ALA A 157 -5.65 25.07 -2.70
N ARG A 158 -5.74 23.98 -3.50
CA ARG A 158 -5.66 22.60 -2.99
C ARG A 158 -4.30 22.33 -2.35
N VAL A 159 -3.20 22.66 -3.03
CA VAL A 159 -1.84 22.46 -2.51
C VAL A 159 -1.62 23.23 -1.21
N GLU A 160 -2.12 24.48 -1.11
CA GLU A 160 -2.06 25.27 0.13
C GLU A 160 -2.87 24.63 1.26
N ALA A 161 -4.07 24.15 0.97
CA ALA A 161 -4.92 23.47 1.95
C ALA A 161 -4.31 22.12 2.41
N GLU A 162 -3.71 21.33 1.52
CA GLU A 162 -2.99 20.10 1.85
C GLU A 162 -1.77 20.37 2.74
N ALA A 163 -0.97 21.39 2.40
CA ALA A 163 0.18 21.80 3.22
C ALA A 163 -0.26 22.26 4.62
N HIS A 164 -1.39 22.97 4.72
CA HIS A 164 -1.96 23.37 6.00
C HIS A 164 -2.40 22.16 6.84
N GLN A 165 -3.09 21.17 6.24
CA GLN A 165 -3.47 19.92 6.93
C GLN A 165 -2.25 19.14 7.42
N SER A 166 -1.23 18.99 6.58
CA SER A 166 0.02 18.31 6.96
C SER A 166 0.71 19.04 8.12
N SER A 167 0.74 20.38 8.08
CA SER A 167 1.32 21.18 9.19
C SER A 167 0.58 20.95 10.52
N ILE A 168 -0.76 20.78 10.49
CA ILE A 168 -1.53 20.44 11.69
C ILE A 168 -1.18 19.02 12.15
N LEU A 169 -1.17 18.04 11.23
CA LEU A 169 -0.88 16.63 11.56
C LEU A 169 0.50 16.46 12.20
N ASP A 170 1.52 17.09 11.61
CA ASP A 170 2.91 16.96 12.04
C ASP A 170 3.22 17.78 13.31
N GLY A 171 2.58 18.95 13.43
CA GLY A 171 2.83 19.88 14.54
C GLY A 171 1.97 19.66 15.78
N TYR A 172 0.99 18.73 15.74
CA TYR A 172 0.03 18.60 16.83
C TYR A 172 0.63 17.96 18.08
N THR A 173 0.42 18.61 19.21
CA THR A 173 0.79 18.06 20.53
C THR A 173 -0.44 17.46 21.21
N PHE A 174 -0.49 16.15 21.30
CA PHE A 174 -1.54 15.45 22.04
C PHE A 174 -1.38 15.70 23.55
N CYS A 175 -2.50 15.83 24.25
CA CYS A 175 -2.50 16.10 25.68
C CYS A 175 -3.28 15.03 26.45
N ALA A 176 -2.58 14.18 27.19
CA ALA A 176 -3.19 13.11 27.98
C ALA A 176 -4.01 13.62 29.18
N VAL A 177 -3.79 14.85 29.60
CA VAL A 177 -4.58 15.53 30.64
C VAL A 177 -5.04 16.87 30.07
N PRO A 178 -6.31 17.00 29.68
CA PRO A 178 -6.83 18.26 29.19
C PRO A 178 -6.62 19.38 30.22
N PRO A 179 -6.46 20.65 29.80
CA PRO A 179 -6.47 21.79 30.71
C PRO A 179 -7.78 21.77 31.51
N THR A 180 -7.69 22.01 32.81
CA THR A 180 -8.84 21.97 33.75
C THR A 180 -9.86 23.10 33.52
N GLN A 181 -9.60 24.00 32.59
CA GLN A 181 -10.54 25.02 32.10
C GLN A 181 -10.44 25.19 30.59
N PRO A 182 -11.55 25.31 29.86
CA PRO A 182 -11.54 25.72 28.46
C PRO A 182 -11.10 27.19 28.41
N SER A 183 -9.79 27.43 28.38
CA SER A 183 -9.27 28.78 28.16
C SER A 183 -9.23 29.05 26.66
N ASN A 184 -9.94 30.08 26.19
CA ASN A 184 -9.79 30.69 24.87
C ASN A 184 -8.38 31.29 24.64
N LYS A 185 -7.41 30.98 25.51
CA LYS A 185 -6.01 31.33 25.44
C LYS A 185 -5.23 30.06 25.72
N GLY A 186 -4.64 29.45 24.71
CA GLY A 186 -3.85 28.22 24.69
C GLY A 186 -3.19 27.85 26.03
N GLY A 187 -3.91 27.18 26.90
CA GLY A 187 -3.36 26.62 28.13
C GLY A 187 -2.32 25.57 27.78
N ALA A 188 -1.10 25.69 28.31
CA ALA A 188 -0.04 24.72 28.09
C ALA A 188 -0.53 23.32 28.48
N CYS A 189 -0.29 22.32 27.65
CA CYS A 189 -0.59 20.93 27.94
C CYS A 189 0.19 20.49 29.19
N ALA A 190 -0.52 20.09 30.25
CA ALA A 190 0.10 19.64 31.48
C ALA A 190 0.85 18.30 31.34
N ARG A 191 0.44 17.46 30.40
CA ARG A 191 1.07 16.16 30.12
C ARG A 191 1.06 15.88 28.61
N PRO A 192 2.04 16.39 27.85
CA PRO A 192 2.22 16.08 26.44
C PRO A 192 2.46 14.58 26.25
N ILE A 193 1.91 14.03 25.14
CA ILE A 193 2.07 12.62 24.79
C ILE A 193 2.19 12.52 23.26
N THR A 194 3.07 11.64 22.77
CA THR A 194 3.23 11.39 21.33
C THR A 194 2.22 10.36 20.82
N ALA A 195 2.00 10.32 19.50
CA ALA A 195 1.17 9.30 18.85
C ALA A 195 1.63 7.88 19.20
N ASN A 196 2.95 7.63 19.14
CA ASN A 196 3.52 6.31 19.47
C ASN A 196 3.29 5.92 20.95
N GLN A 197 3.39 6.87 21.86
CA GLN A 197 3.09 6.61 23.27
C GLN A 197 1.60 6.32 23.50
N ILE A 198 0.70 6.96 22.74
CA ILE A 198 -0.74 6.65 22.77
C ILE A 198 -0.96 5.21 22.31
N ASP A 199 -0.38 4.81 21.18
CA ASP A 199 -0.51 3.47 20.63
C ASP A 199 0.09 2.41 21.58
N ASP A 200 1.22 2.69 22.20
CA ASP A 200 1.83 1.81 23.20
C ASP A 200 0.96 1.62 24.43
N ILE A 201 0.35 2.68 24.94
CA ILE A 201 -0.57 2.60 26.07
C ILE A 201 -1.82 1.80 25.68
N LEU A 202 -2.38 2.04 24.51
CA LEU A 202 -3.54 1.29 24.01
C LEU A 202 -3.22 -0.20 23.79
N ARG A 203 -2.01 -0.56 23.42
CA ARG A 203 -1.59 -1.97 23.26
C ARG A 203 -1.32 -2.65 24.60
N LYS A 204 -0.66 -1.97 25.54
CA LYS A 204 -0.03 -2.59 26.73
C LYS A 204 -0.81 -2.36 28.03
N SER A 205 -1.43 -1.17 28.21
CA SER A 205 -2.08 -0.83 29.48
C SER A 205 -3.37 -1.62 29.70
N ARG A 206 -3.57 -2.06 30.93
CA ARG A 206 -4.82 -2.69 31.42
C ARG A 206 -5.69 -1.73 32.23
N ASP A 207 -5.26 -0.47 32.39
CA ASP A 207 -6.03 0.57 33.07
C ASP A 207 -6.99 1.28 32.11
N LEU A 208 -8.29 0.97 32.21
CA LEU A 208 -9.31 1.56 31.35
C LEU A 208 -9.41 3.09 31.46
N PRO A 209 -9.32 3.74 32.64
CA PRO A 209 -9.22 5.19 32.73
C PRO A 209 -8.04 5.79 31.98
N GLU A 210 -6.87 5.16 32.01
CA GLU A 210 -5.71 5.62 31.25
C GLU A 210 -5.94 5.47 29.75
N ARG A 211 -6.42 4.31 29.31
CA ARG A 211 -6.76 4.04 27.90
C ARG A 211 -7.78 5.06 27.37
N LEU A 212 -8.82 5.35 28.16
CA LEU A 212 -9.84 6.34 27.79
C LEU A 212 -9.22 7.74 27.62
N ARG A 213 -8.34 8.16 28.55
CA ARG A 213 -7.68 9.45 28.47
C ARG A 213 -6.85 9.60 27.18
N VAL A 214 -6.00 8.62 26.87
CA VAL A 214 -5.11 8.72 25.72
C VAL A 214 -5.88 8.53 24.41
N TRP A 215 -6.89 7.67 24.38
CA TRP A 215 -7.77 7.51 23.23
C TRP A 215 -8.52 8.83 22.93
N THR A 216 -9.11 9.47 23.95
CA THR A 216 -9.78 10.76 23.81
C THR A 216 -8.80 11.82 23.30
N ALA A 217 -7.60 11.90 23.91
CA ALA A 217 -6.55 12.81 23.47
C ALA A 217 -6.20 12.64 21.98
N SER A 218 -6.18 11.39 21.48
CA SER A 218 -5.89 11.08 20.08
C SER A 218 -6.92 11.61 19.09
N LYS A 219 -8.15 11.92 19.56
CA LYS A 219 -9.25 12.40 18.74
C LYS A 219 -9.39 13.93 18.71
N GLU A 220 -8.72 14.64 19.61
CA GLU A 220 -8.82 16.09 19.70
C GLU A 220 -8.21 16.83 18.49
N ILE A 221 -7.23 16.24 17.81
CA ILE A 221 -6.67 16.79 16.56
C ILE A 221 -7.71 16.93 15.44
N GLY A 222 -8.79 16.16 15.48
CA GLY A 222 -9.88 16.26 14.51
C GLY A 222 -10.55 17.63 14.46
N ARG A 223 -10.58 18.37 15.57
CA ARG A 223 -11.18 19.71 15.62
C ARG A 223 -10.46 20.72 14.71
N PRO A 224 -9.14 20.93 14.84
CA PRO A 224 -8.43 21.84 13.92
C PRO A 224 -8.32 21.32 12.49
N LEU A 225 -8.42 20.00 12.25
CA LEU A 225 -8.37 19.43 10.90
C LEU A 225 -9.68 19.61 10.12
N LYS A 226 -10.84 19.59 10.80
CA LYS A 226 -12.16 19.60 10.14
C LYS A 226 -12.34 20.76 9.15
N PRO A 227 -12.05 22.03 9.47
CA PRO A 227 -12.26 23.14 8.53
C PRO A 227 -11.47 23.01 7.23
N GLY A 228 -10.19 22.60 7.33
CA GLY A 228 -9.34 22.41 6.15
C GLY A 228 -9.78 21.21 5.31
N LEU A 229 -10.26 20.14 5.94
CA LEU A 229 -10.78 18.98 5.21
C LEU A 229 -12.08 19.32 4.45
N VAL A 230 -12.96 20.16 5.02
CA VAL A 230 -14.16 20.66 4.30
C VAL A 230 -13.78 21.39 3.02
N GLU A 231 -12.72 22.19 3.06
CA GLU A 231 -12.22 22.89 1.88
C GLU A 231 -11.56 21.93 0.89
N LEU A 232 -10.74 21.00 1.37
CA LEU A 232 -10.09 20.00 0.51
C LEU A 232 -11.08 19.14 -0.27
N ILE A 233 -12.19 18.69 0.34
CA ILE A 233 -13.20 17.90 -0.36
C ILE A 233 -13.76 18.68 -1.54
N LYS A 234 -14.09 19.96 -1.36
CA LYS A 234 -14.58 20.82 -2.45
C LYS A 234 -13.55 20.98 -3.58
N LEU A 235 -12.32 21.28 -3.23
CA LEU A 235 -11.23 21.49 -4.20
C LEU A 235 -10.93 20.19 -4.97
N ARG A 236 -10.89 19.04 -4.29
CA ARG A 236 -10.69 17.72 -4.91
C ARG A 236 -11.84 17.37 -5.85
N ASN A 237 -13.09 17.61 -5.46
CA ASN A 237 -14.24 17.41 -6.35
C ASN A 237 -14.23 18.36 -7.55
N GLN A 238 -13.74 19.60 -7.40
CA GLN A 238 -13.56 20.52 -8.54
C GLN A 238 -12.52 19.98 -9.52
N VAL A 239 -11.39 19.47 -9.04
CA VAL A 239 -10.36 18.83 -9.88
C VAL A 239 -10.96 17.63 -10.62
N ALA A 240 -11.67 16.75 -9.94
CA ALA A 240 -12.28 15.58 -10.56
C ALA A 240 -13.27 15.96 -11.68
N ARG A 241 -14.11 16.95 -11.44
CA ARG A 241 -15.09 17.47 -12.43
C ARG A 241 -14.39 18.09 -13.65
N GLU A 242 -13.31 18.82 -13.45
CA GLU A 242 -12.48 19.32 -14.56
C GLU A 242 -11.92 18.18 -15.41
N MET A 243 -11.54 17.07 -14.78
CA MET A 243 -11.04 15.90 -15.49
C MET A 243 -12.15 15.06 -16.15
N GLY A 244 -13.42 15.35 -15.88
CA GLY A 244 -14.59 14.69 -16.47
C GLY A 244 -15.21 13.60 -15.59
N TYR A 245 -14.86 13.54 -14.33
CA TYR A 245 -15.42 12.63 -13.34
C TYR A 245 -16.46 13.34 -12.46
N HIS A 246 -17.45 12.61 -11.96
CA HIS A 246 -18.50 13.15 -11.12
C HIS A 246 -17.94 13.66 -9.78
N SER A 247 -17.07 12.89 -9.17
CA SER A 247 -16.46 13.16 -7.87
C SER A 247 -14.98 12.77 -7.84
N TYR A 248 -14.32 13.14 -6.75
CA TYR A 248 -12.93 12.70 -6.52
C TYR A 248 -12.86 11.20 -6.22
N PHE A 249 -13.86 10.61 -5.59
CA PHE A 249 -13.95 9.17 -5.39
C PHE A 249 -14.03 8.43 -6.73
N ALA A 250 -14.87 8.92 -7.67
CA ALA A 250 -14.96 8.38 -9.02
C ALA A 250 -13.64 8.50 -9.81
N LEU A 251 -12.90 9.60 -9.63
CA LEU A 251 -11.58 9.78 -10.23
C LEU A 251 -10.59 8.71 -9.74
N GLN A 252 -10.55 8.46 -8.43
CA GLN A 252 -9.66 7.46 -7.85
C GLN A 252 -10.03 6.03 -8.26
N VAL A 253 -11.32 5.70 -8.27
CA VAL A 253 -11.83 4.39 -8.71
C VAL A 253 -11.53 4.14 -10.19
N ALA A 254 -11.49 5.18 -11.03
CA ALA A 254 -11.21 5.06 -12.46
C ALA A 254 -9.81 4.45 -12.75
N ASP A 255 -8.83 4.60 -11.85
CA ASP A 255 -7.52 3.94 -11.99
C ASP A 255 -7.61 2.41 -11.95
N TYR A 256 -8.66 1.89 -11.34
CA TYR A 256 -8.98 0.45 -11.31
C TYR A 256 -9.78 -0.02 -12.52
N GLY A 257 -10.13 0.88 -13.45
CA GLY A 257 -10.97 0.57 -14.60
C GLY A 257 -12.39 0.15 -14.20
N MET A 258 -12.91 0.71 -13.11
CA MET A 258 -14.21 0.40 -12.51
C MET A 258 -15.09 1.66 -12.41
N THR A 259 -16.40 1.47 -12.32
CA THR A 259 -17.30 2.50 -11.84
C THR A 259 -17.37 2.48 -10.32
N VAL A 260 -17.90 3.56 -9.73
CA VAL A 260 -18.11 3.63 -8.27
C VAL A 260 -19.03 2.52 -7.80
N GLU A 261 -20.13 2.26 -8.54
CA GLU A 261 -21.09 1.21 -8.21
C GLU A 261 -20.46 -0.19 -8.26
N GLU A 262 -19.60 -0.46 -9.26
CA GLU A 262 -18.86 -1.73 -9.35
C GLU A 262 -17.91 -1.91 -8.16
N MET A 263 -17.20 -0.85 -7.77
CA MET A 263 -16.29 -0.87 -6.62
C MET A 263 -17.04 -1.11 -5.32
N MET A 264 -18.06 -0.29 -5.02
CA MET A 264 -18.83 -0.40 -3.78
C MET A 264 -19.52 -1.76 -3.68
N LYS A 265 -20.09 -2.26 -4.79
CA LYS A 265 -20.67 -3.61 -4.82
C LYS A 265 -19.65 -4.70 -4.49
N LEU A 266 -18.43 -4.61 -5.03
CA LEU A 266 -17.38 -5.59 -4.74
C LEU A 266 -17.00 -5.58 -3.25
N LEU A 267 -16.93 -4.40 -2.64
CA LEU A 267 -16.64 -4.23 -1.22
C LEU A 267 -17.78 -4.78 -0.35
N ASP A 268 -19.03 -4.49 -0.69
CA ASP A 268 -20.22 -4.98 0.02
C ASP A 268 -20.34 -6.51 -0.06
N ASP A 269 -20.13 -7.10 -1.24
CA ASP A 269 -20.12 -8.56 -1.43
C ASP A 269 -19.02 -9.22 -0.57
N ALA A 270 -17.86 -8.56 -0.42
CA ALA A 270 -16.77 -9.03 0.42
C ALA A 270 -17.13 -8.96 1.91
N LEU A 271 -17.75 -7.87 2.35
CA LEU A 271 -18.22 -7.69 3.73
C LEU A 271 -19.28 -8.73 4.08
N GLU A 272 -20.28 -8.94 3.22
CA GLU A 272 -21.33 -9.93 3.43
C GLU A 272 -20.75 -11.35 3.55
N THR A 273 -19.83 -11.71 2.64
CA THR A 273 -19.19 -13.04 2.62
C THR A 273 -18.37 -13.29 3.88
N THR A 274 -17.67 -12.29 4.41
CA THR A 274 -16.79 -12.44 5.57
C THR A 274 -17.49 -12.24 6.92
N LYS A 275 -18.70 -11.69 6.89
CA LYS A 275 -19.48 -11.34 8.09
C LYS A 275 -19.64 -12.48 9.10
N PRO A 276 -19.98 -13.73 8.72
CA PRO A 276 -20.16 -14.82 9.70
C PRO A 276 -18.88 -15.10 10.53
N LEU A 277 -17.72 -15.09 9.88
CA LEU A 277 -16.43 -15.26 10.58
C LEU A 277 -16.10 -14.03 11.43
N TYR A 278 -16.35 -12.83 10.89
CA TYR A 278 -16.16 -11.60 11.64
C TYR A 278 -17.03 -11.54 12.90
N ASP A 279 -18.31 -11.92 12.81
CA ASP A 279 -19.22 -11.95 13.97
C ASP A 279 -18.71 -12.93 15.05
N GLY A 280 -18.17 -14.07 14.66
CA GLY A 280 -17.52 -15.02 15.57
C GLY A 280 -16.28 -14.44 16.26
N LEU A 281 -15.42 -13.73 15.52
CA LEU A 281 -14.24 -13.04 16.05
C LEU A 281 -14.64 -11.87 16.97
N HIS A 282 -15.65 -11.10 16.57
CA HIS A 282 -16.17 -9.99 17.37
C HIS A 282 -16.75 -10.49 18.71
N CYS A 283 -17.54 -11.56 18.67
CA CYS A 283 -18.05 -12.20 19.90
C CYS A 283 -16.89 -12.65 20.80
N PHE A 284 -15.93 -13.38 20.27
CA PHE A 284 -14.73 -13.78 21.00
C PHE A 284 -14.04 -12.58 21.63
N ALA A 285 -13.75 -11.54 20.83
CA ALA A 285 -13.04 -10.34 21.29
C ALA A 285 -13.77 -9.62 22.43
N ARG A 286 -15.12 -9.49 22.36
CA ARG A 286 -15.92 -8.86 23.42
C ARG A 286 -15.73 -9.53 24.77
N TYR A 287 -15.78 -10.85 24.79
CA TYR A 287 -15.67 -11.62 26.03
C TYR A 287 -14.24 -11.64 26.57
N GLU A 288 -13.23 -11.76 25.70
CA GLU A 288 -11.83 -11.68 26.10
C GLU A 288 -11.46 -10.30 26.68
N LEU A 289 -11.93 -9.23 26.04
CA LEU A 289 -11.73 -7.86 26.54
C LEU A 289 -12.49 -7.62 27.85
N ALA A 290 -13.72 -8.11 27.96
CA ALA A 290 -14.50 -8.04 29.19
C ALA A 290 -13.80 -8.74 30.38
N ALA A 291 -13.27 -9.94 30.14
CA ALA A 291 -12.47 -10.68 31.12
C ALA A 291 -11.17 -9.93 31.48
N ARG A 292 -10.42 -9.44 30.45
CA ARG A 292 -9.17 -8.67 30.64
C ARG A 292 -9.37 -7.43 31.50
N PHE A 293 -10.47 -6.70 31.29
CA PHE A 293 -10.78 -5.47 32.01
C PHE A 293 -11.71 -5.65 33.22
N LYS A 294 -12.12 -6.89 33.54
CA LYS A 294 -13.04 -7.21 34.62
C LYS A 294 -14.34 -6.40 34.54
N ARG A 295 -14.95 -6.42 33.38
CA ARG A 295 -16.21 -5.74 33.05
C ARG A 295 -17.22 -6.73 32.47
N PRO A 296 -18.53 -6.45 32.53
CA PRO A 296 -19.52 -7.20 31.75
C PRO A 296 -19.20 -7.11 30.24
N PRO A 297 -19.46 -8.18 29.46
CA PRO A 297 -19.29 -8.14 28.01
C PRO A 297 -20.27 -7.12 27.39
N PRO A 298 -19.76 -6.15 26.61
CA PRO A 298 -20.63 -5.14 25.98
C PRO A 298 -21.26 -5.72 24.72
N ARG A 299 -22.38 -5.14 24.26
CA ARG A 299 -22.96 -5.51 22.96
C ARG A 299 -22.07 -5.09 21.80
N LEU A 300 -21.60 -3.84 21.82
CA LEU A 300 -20.60 -3.30 20.90
C LEU A 300 -19.34 -2.92 21.69
N ILE A 301 -18.16 -3.08 21.09
CA ILE A 301 -16.89 -2.88 21.81
C ILE A 301 -16.61 -1.38 21.98
N PRO A 302 -16.40 -0.86 23.19
CA PRO A 302 -15.95 0.53 23.36
C PRO A 302 -14.55 0.72 22.74
N ALA A 303 -14.38 1.69 21.86
CA ALA A 303 -13.17 1.88 21.04
C ALA A 303 -11.86 1.91 21.86
N HIS A 304 -11.86 2.50 23.06
CA HIS A 304 -10.70 2.56 23.95
C HIS A 304 -10.32 1.21 24.59
N TRP A 305 -11.12 0.15 24.41
CA TRP A 305 -10.76 -1.20 24.85
C TRP A 305 -9.79 -1.89 23.88
N LEU A 306 -9.74 -1.43 22.62
CA LEU A 306 -8.93 -2.01 21.56
C LEU A 306 -7.54 -1.38 21.48
N GLY A 307 -6.57 -2.13 21.01
CA GLY A 307 -5.17 -1.71 20.94
C GLY A 307 -4.84 -0.69 19.83
N ASN A 308 -5.80 -0.41 18.96
CA ASN A 308 -5.65 0.51 17.82
C ASN A 308 -6.67 1.66 17.92
N ARG A 309 -6.23 2.89 17.61
CA ARG A 309 -7.06 4.10 17.73
C ARG A 309 -8.32 4.11 16.85
N TRP A 310 -8.32 3.33 15.77
CA TRP A 310 -9.43 3.19 14.81
C TRP A 310 -10.07 1.81 14.83
N ALA A 311 -9.67 0.95 15.77
CA ALA A 311 -10.19 -0.41 15.91
C ALA A 311 -10.02 -1.28 14.65
N GLN A 312 -9.03 -1.00 13.83
CA GLN A 312 -8.83 -1.65 12.53
C GLN A 312 -8.11 -3.00 12.60
N SER A 313 -7.50 -3.38 13.73
CA SER A 313 -6.70 -4.59 13.90
C SER A 313 -6.62 -4.95 15.38
N TRP A 314 -6.79 -6.26 15.72
CA TRP A 314 -6.88 -6.75 17.11
C TRP A 314 -5.93 -7.90 17.46
N PRO A 315 -4.77 -8.13 16.79
CA PRO A 315 -3.90 -9.30 17.02
C PRO A 315 -3.37 -9.37 18.46
N GLY A 316 -3.25 -8.25 19.16
CA GLY A 316 -2.84 -8.17 20.57
C GLY A 316 -3.81 -8.81 21.57
N LEU A 317 -4.91 -9.40 21.12
CA LEU A 317 -5.75 -10.28 21.95
C LEU A 317 -5.11 -11.66 22.15
N ILE A 318 -4.21 -12.08 21.28
CA ILE A 318 -3.46 -13.33 21.34
C ILE A 318 -1.99 -13.03 21.59
N GLU A 319 -1.48 -13.42 22.76
CA GLU A 319 -0.11 -13.09 23.18
C GLU A 319 0.91 -14.23 22.88
N SER A 320 0.42 -15.41 22.45
CA SER A 320 1.23 -16.65 22.39
C SER A 320 2.03 -16.86 21.11
N ALA A 321 1.88 -16.02 20.10
CA ALA A 321 2.47 -16.23 18.77
C ALA A 321 3.66 -15.31 18.44
N ASN A 322 4.39 -14.78 19.43
CA ASN A 322 5.55 -13.92 19.22
C ASN A 322 6.78 -14.75 18.79
N LEU A 323 7.31 -14.49 17.59
CA LEU A 323 8.49 -15.17 17.03
C LEU A 323 9.79 -14.36 17.22
N ASP A 324 9.78 -13.13 17.74
CA ASP A 324 10.99 -12.31 17.98
C ASP A 324 12.15 -13.06 18.65
N PRO A 325 11.91 -13.95 19.64
CA PRO A 325 13.02 -14.70 20.25
C PRO A 325 13.80 -15.59 19.29
N LEU A 326 13.22 -15.96 18.14
CA LEU A 326 13.87 -16.80 17.12
C LEU A 326 14.90 -16.01 16.31
N PHE A 327 14.77 -14.70 16.24
CA PHE A 327 15.65 -13.81 15.46
C PHE A 327 16.90 -13.32 16.23
N LYS A 328 17.07 -13.68 17.50
CA LYS A 328 18.20 -13.22 18.35
C LYS A 328 19.60 -13.52 17.79
N GLY A 329 19.72 -14.49 16.91
CA GLY A 329 20.99 -14.86 16.26
C GLY A 329 21.15 -14.30 14.84
N SER A 330 20.15 -13.60 14.33
CA SER A 330 20.13 -13.02 12.99
C SER A 330 20.83 -11.66 12.97
N THR A 331 21.33 -11.26 11.79
CA THR A 331 21.75 -9.88 11.53
C THR A 331 20.77 -9.21 10.58
N ALA A 332 20.75 -7.88 10.56
CA ALA A 332 19.91 -7.13 9.61
C ALA A 332 20.20 -7.51 8.16
N GLU A 333 21.49 -7.71 7.82
CA GLU A 333 21.91 -8.15 6.48
C GLU A 333 21.39 -9.54 6.15
N SER A 334 21.39 -10.47 7.12
CA SER A 334 20.87 -11.82 6.91
C SER A 334 19.36 -11.83 6.64
N ILE A 335 18.62 -10.92 7.22
CA ILE A 335 17.18 -10.74 6.99
C ILE A 335 16.91 -10.31 5.55
N VAL A 336 17.57 -9.24 5.08
CA VAL A 336 17.41 -8.77 3.69
C VAL A 336 17.88 -9.84 2.69
N LYS A 337 18.97 -10.53 3.00
CA LYS A 337 19.45 -11.64 2.16
C LYS A 337 18.49 -12.83 2.13
N SER A 338 17.81 -13.11 3.22
CA SER A 338 16.78 -14.16 3.25
C SER A 338 15.63 -13.82 2.30
N ALA A 339 15.18 -12.56 2.31
CA ALA A 339 14.16 -12.07 1.39
C ALA A 339 14.62 -12.13 -0.09
N GLU A 340 15.85 -11.71 -0.42
CA GLU A 340 16.40 -11.89 -1.78
C GLU A 340 16.42 -13.37 -2.17
N ASN A 341 16.94 -14.22 -1.29
CA ASN A 341 17.05 -15.65 -1.56
C ASN A 341 15.70 -16.33 -1.79
N PHE A 342 14.64 -15.85 -1.14
CA PHE A 342 13.27 -16.31 -1.41
C PHE A 342 12.93 -16.14 -2.90
N TYR A 343 13.06 -14.94 -3.46
CA TYR A 343 12.76 -14.69 -4.87
C TYR A 343 13.73 -15.38 -5.83
N VAL A 344 15.03 -15.39 -5.53
CA VAL A 344 16.02 -16.10 -6.34
C VAL A 344 15.73 -17.60 -6.36
N SER A 345 15.27 -18.17 -5.26
CA SER A 345 14.87 -19.58 -5.18
C SER A 345 13.71 -19.91 -6.12
N LEU A 346 12.78 -18.96 -6.33
CA LEU A 346 11.68 -19.06 -7.30
C LEU A 346 12.15 -18.89 -8.76
N GLY A 347 13.39 -18.43 -8.98
CA GLY A 347 13.96 -18.22 -10.31
C GLY A 347 13.93 -16.77 -10.79
N PHE A 348 13.61 -15.83 -9.93
CA PHE A 348 13.90 -14.43 -10.22
C PHE A 348 15.42 -14.18 -10.25
N PRO A 349 15.89 -13.14 -10.95
CA PRO A 349 17.30 -12.80 -10.93
C PRO A 349 17.74 -12.34 -9.53
N LYS A 350 19.04 -12.36 -9.26
CA LYS A 350 19.59 -11.64 -8.10
C LYS A 350 19.31 -10.15 -8.29
N LEU A 351 19.15 -9.44 -7.16
CA LEU A 351 19.08 -8.00 -7.18
C LEU A 351 20.33 -7.39 -7.83
N PRO A 352 20.18 -6.33 -8.65
CA PRO A 352 21.32 -5.69 -9.28
C PRO A 352 22.29 -5.13 -8.23
N PRO A 353 23.61 -5.05 -8.51
CA PRO A 353 24.56 -4.44 -7.57
C PRO A 353 24.15 -3.04 -7.11
N ALA A 354 23.57 -2.24 -8.02
CA ALA A 354 23.06 -0.90 -7.74
C ALA A 354 22.00 -0.87 -6.62
N PHE A 355 21.18 -1.92 -6.48
CA PHE A 355 20.25 -2.03 -5.36
C PHE A 355 20.98 -1.99 -4.02
N TRP A 356 22.02 -2.80 -3.86
CA TRP A 356 22.80 -2.89 -2.62
C TRP A 356 23.62 -1.64 -2.34
N GLU A 357 24.08 -0.96 -3.37
CA GLU A 357 24.91 0.25 -3.27
C GLU A 357 24.08 1.50 -2.98
N ARG A 358 22.85 1.57 -3.47
CA ARG A 358 22.03 2.80 -3.47
C ARG A 358 20.85 2.76 -2.52
N SER A 359 20.43 1.58 -2.04
CA SER A 359 19.36 1.46 -1.03
C SER A 359 19.86 1.93 0.35
N ASP A 360 18.91 2.35 1.18
CA ASP A 360 19.15 2.71 2.59
C ASP A 360 18.40 1.72 3.50
N LEU A 361 19.02 0.57 3.76
CA LEU A 361 18.36 -0.62 4.31
C LEU A 361 18.39 -0.70 5.84
N TYR A 362 19.30 0.02 6.50
CA TYR A 362 19.61 -0.17 7.92
C TYR A 362 19.37 1.11 8.73
N PRO A 363 19.18 0.99 10.05
CA PRO A 363 19.08 2.17 10.92
C PRO A 363 20.30 3.08 10.78
N VAL A 364 20.09 4.38 10.94
CA VAL A 364 21.21 5.34 10.98
C VAL A 364 22.13 4.99 12.15
N PRO A 365 23.43 4.81 11.93
CA PRO A 365 24.38 4.48 12.99
C PRO A 365 24.35 5.52 14.12
N PRO A 366 24.45 5.09 15.39
CA PRO A 366 24.52 6.02 16.52
C PRO A 366 25.65 7.04 16.35
N GLY A 367 25.34 8.31 16.61
CA GLY A 367 26.30 9.41 16.52
C GLY A 367 26.35 10.13 15.17
N LEU A 368 25.69 9.65 14.14
CA LEU A 368 25.47 10.41 12.92
C LEU A 368 24.28 11.35 13.07
N ALA A 369 24.45 12.59 12.61
CA ALA A 369 23.37 13.60 12.67
C ALA A 369 22.30 13.40 11.59
N ARG A 370 22.54 12.54 10.60
CA ARG A 370 21.59 12.24 9.53
C ARG A 370 20.25 11.73 10.11
N LYS A 371 19.16 12.24 9.56
CA LYS A 371 17.81 11.73 9.83
C LYS A 371 17.24 11.14 8.57
N LYS A 372 16.58 10.00 8.67
CA LYS A 372 15.85 9.39 7.56
C LYS A 372 14.42 9.05 7.95
N ASN A 373 13.56 8.92 6.96
CA ASN A 373 12.20 8.44 7.18
C ASN A 373 12.25 7.00 7.72
N ALA A 374 11.45 6.71 8.73
CA ALA A 374 11.42 5.40 9.39
C ALA A 374 10.47 4.41 8.70
N HIS A 375 9.62 4.88 7.77
CA HIS A 375 8.66 4.04 7.04
C HIS A 375 9.39 3.26 5.95
N ALA A 376 9.16 1.94 5.89
CA ALA A 376 9.70 1.10 4.83
C ALA A 376 9.06 1.45 3.48
N SER A 377 9.84 1.46 2.41
CA SER A 377 9.34 1.73 1.06
C SER A 377 10.25 1.20 -0.03
N ALA A 378 9.66 0.81 -1.14
CA ALA A 378 10.35 0.38 -2.35
C ALA A 378 10.21 1.45 -3.45
N TRP A 379 11.25 1.61 -4.26
CA TRP A 379 11.40 2.69 -5.22
C TRP A 379 11.84 2.18 -6.57
N ASP A 380 11.18 2.64 -7.62
CA ASP A 380 11.58 2.54 -9.01
C ASP A 380 11.97 3.94 -9.49
N ILE A 381 13.27 4.22 -9.56
CA ILE A 381 13.78 5.57 -9.83
C ILE A 381 13.57 5.97 -11.29
N ASP A 382 13.85 5.04 -12.22
CA ASP A 382 13.98 5.39 -13.64
C ASP A 382 13.08 4.58 -14.58
N ARG A 383 12.31 3.65 -14.05
CA ARG A 383 11.51 2.67 -14.80
C ARG A 383 12.36 1.87 -15.79
N ALA A 384 13.64 1.65 -15.44
CA ALA A 384 14.61 0.97 -16.27
C ALA A 384 15.61 0.13 -15.47
N GLY A 385 15.32 -0.11 -14.18
CA GLY A 385 16.06 -1.02 -13.30
C GLY A 385 16.89 -0.37 -12.19
N ASP A 386 16.88 0.97 -12.02
CA ASP A 386 17.40 1.61 -10.80
C ASP A 386 16.34 1.49 -9.68
N VAL A 387 16.28 0.31 -9.08
CA VAL A 387 15.37 0.02 -7.99
C VAL A 387 16.09 0.13 -6.65
N ARG A 388 15.41 0.70 -5.65
CA ARG A 388 15.95 0.94 -4.30
C ARG A 388 14.94 0.63 -3.23
N SER A 389 15.39 0.33 -2.02
CA SER A 389 14.53 0.21 -0.84
C SER A 389 15.05 1.05 0.32
N LEU A 390 14.13 1.75 0.98
CA LEU A 390 14.36 2.47 2.23
C LEU A 390 13.77 1.63 3.35
N MET A 391 14.61 1.18 4.27
CA MET A 391 14.21 0.37 5.43
C MET A 391 15.05 0.75 6.66
N SER A 392 14.68 0.24 7.81
CA SER A 392 15.47 0.33 9.05
C SER A 392 15.55 -1.03 9.71
N VAL A 393 16.08 -2.01 8.97
CA VAL A 393 16.02 -3.44 9.31
C VAL A 393 16.74 -3.73 10.62
N GLU A 394 16.03 -4.32 11.57
CA GLU A 394 16.53 -4.89 12.80
C GLU A 394 16.22 -6.39 12.89
N PRO A 395 16.96 -7.19 13.66
CA PRO A 395 16.74 -8.64 13.73
C PRO A 395 15.51 -9.00 14.59
N ASN A 396 14.33 -8.93 14.01
CA ASN A 396 13.04 -9.30 14.60
C ASN A 396 12.07 -9.82 13.53
N GLU A 397 10.91 -10.32 13.96
CA GLU A 397 9.86 -10.84 13.10
C GLU A 397 9.31 -9.78 12.14
N GLU A 398 9.01 -8.59 12.65
CA GLU A 398 8.43 -7.48 11.89
C GLU A 398 9.30 -7.12 10.68
N TRP A 399 10.62 -6.96 10.87
CA TRP A 399 11.53 -6.63 9.78
C TRP A 399 11.83 -7.79 8.85
N PHE A 400 11.73 -9.05 9.32
CA PHE A 400 11.80 -10.21 8.44
C PHE A 400 10.65 -10.22 7.45
N GLU A 401 9.42 -10.00 7.93
CA GLU A 401 8.22 -9.93 7.11
C GLU A 401 8.24 -8.71 6.19
N THR A 402 8.60 -7.54 6.72
CA THR A 402 8.69 -6.29 5.97
C THR A 402 9.71 -6.39 4.84
N ALA A 403 10.89 -6.99 5.06
CA ALA A 403 11.87 -7.18 4.00
C ALA A 403 11.34 -8.07 2.85
N HIS A 404 10.57 -9.12 3.15
CA HIS A 404 9.92 -9.93 2.11
C HIS A 404 8.86 -9.15 1.34
N HIS A 405 8.08 -8.30 2.03
CA HIS A 405 7.07 -7.41 1.45
C HIS A 405 7.72 -6.38 0.51
N GLU A 406 8.68 -5.61 1.00
CA GLU A 406 9.35 -4.54 0.22
C GLU A 406 10.06 -5.10 -1.01
N LEU A 407 10.72 -6.26 -0.88
CA LEU A 407 11.32 -6.92 -2.04
C LEU A 407 10.26 -7.47 -3.01
N GLY A 408 9.02 -7.66 -2.59
CA GLY A 408 7.89 -7.93 -3.47
C GLY A 408 7.66 -6.80 -4.47
N HIS A 409 7.64 -5.58 -3.97
CA HIS A 409 7.55 -4.38 -4.81
C HIS A 409 8.75 -4.28 -5.75
N ILE A 410 9.98 -4.48 -5.25
CA ILE A 410 11.21 -4.43 -6.06
C ILE A 410 11.17 -5.45 -7.21
N TYR A 411 10.80 -6.70 -6.93
CA TYR A 411 10.72 -7.72 -7.97
C TYR A 411 9.55 -7.50 -8.94
N TYR A 412 8.50 -6.79 -8.52
CA TYR A 412 7.44 -6.37 -9.41
C TYR A 412 7.94 -5.27 -10.36
N PHE A 413 8.62 -4.23 -9.87
CA PHE A 413 9.30 -3.22 -10.70
C PHE A 413 10.17 -3.88 -11.75
N LEU A 414 11.13 -4.70 -11.34
CA LEU A 414 12.05 -5.41 -12.24
C LEU A 414 11.34 -6.35 -13.25
N SER A 415 10.12 -6.78 -12.96
CA SER A 415 9.38 -7.67 -13.85
C SER A 415 8.73 -6.93 -15.03
N TYR A 416 8.28 -5.70 -14.84
CA TYR A 416 7.65 -4.90 -15.90
C TYR A 416 8.57 -3.83 -16.50
N ASP A 417 9.73 -3.52 -15.91
CA ASP A 417 10.74 -2.61 -16.48
C ASP A 417 11.42 -3.21 -17.68
N ARG A 418 10.67 -3.34 -18.76
CA ARG A 418 11.12 -3.99 -20.00
C ARG A 418 10.74 -3.16 -21.21
N PRO A 419 11.57 -3.19 -22.28
CA PRO A 419 11.28 -2.45 -23.52
C PRO A 419 9.92 -2.76 -24.16
N GLU A 420 9.40 -3.99 -23.94
CA GLU A 420 8.12 -4.44 -24.48
C GLU A 420 6.90 -3.84 -23.76
N VAL A 421 7.11 -3.29 -22.56
CA VAL A 421 6.07 -2.57 -21.80
C VAL A 421 6.21 -1.08 -22.09
N PRO A 422 5.18 -0.42 -22.61
CA PRO A 422 5.22 1.03 -22.82
C PRO A 422 5.52 1.79 -21.53
N TYR A 423 6.29 2.87 -21.61
CA TYR A 423 6.77 3.62 -20.43
C TYR A 423 5.65 4.00 -19.43
N LEU A 424 4.50 4.47 -19.94
CA LEU A 424 3.36 4.86 -19.09
C LEU A 424 2.64 3.68 -18.45
N LEU A 425 2.91 2.46 -18.89
CA LEU A 425 2.35 1.21 -18.37
C LEU A 425 3.38 0.38 -17.57
N ARG A 426 4.61 0.88 -17.42
CA ARG A 426 5.61 0.35 -16.48
C ARG A 426 5.23 0.77 -15.08
N ASP A 427 4.20 0.12 -14.57
CA ASP A 427 3.61 0.34 -13.27
C ASP A 427 2.91 -0.95 -12.83
N GLY A 428 2.52 -1.08 -11.56
CA GLY A 428 1.60 -2.12 -11.13
C GLY A 428 0.27 -2.03 -11.89
N ALA A 429 -0.45 -3.14 -11.97
CA ALA A 429 -1.78 -3.12 -12.60
C ALA A 429 -2.69 -2.05 -11.98
N ASN A 430 -2.56 -1.85 -10.66
CA ASN A 430 -3.02 -0.74 -9.84
C ASN A 430 -2.30 -0.81 -8.48
N ARG A 431 -2.58 0.13 -7.58
CA ARG A 431 -1.97 0.19 -6.23
C ARG A 431 -2.30 -1.06 -5.41
N ALA A 432 -3.56 -1.50 -5.36
CA ALA A 432 -3.95 -2.69 -4.61
C ALA A 432 -3.22 -3.96 -5.09
N PHE A 433 -2.96 -4.05 -6.38
CA PHE A 433 -2.23 -5.19 -6.94
C PHE A 433 -0.75 -5.17 -6.54
N HIS A 434 -0.17 -3.97 -6.47
CA HIS A 434 1.21 -3.79 -6.02
C HIS A 434 1.36 -4.19 -4.55
N GLU A 435 0.46 -3.72 -3.69
CA GLU A 435 0.38 -4.12 -2.28
C GLU A 435 0.14 -5.62 -2.11
N ALA A 436 -0.74 -6.22 -2.93
CA ALA A 436 -1.03 -7.64 -2.85
C ALA A 436 0.21 -8.52 -3.10
N VAL A 437 1.14 -8.09 -3.95
CA VAL A 437 2.39 -8.82 -4.23
C VAL A 437 3.32 -8.78 -3.02
N GLY A 438 3.49 -7.63 -2.39
CA GLY A 438 4.25 -7.49 -1.14
C GLY A 438 3.64 -8.34 -0.02
N GLU A 439 2.34 -8.22 0.17
CA GLU A 439 1.58 -8.97 1.18
C GLU A 439 1.57 -10.49 0.94
N LEU A 440 1.59 -10.93 -0.33
CA LEU A 440 1.72 -12.35 -0.69
C LEU A 440 3.07 -12.92 -0.22
N ALA A 441 4.16 -12.19 -0.44
CA ALA A 441 5.49 -12.61 0.00
C ALA A 441 5.61 -12.58 1.52
N LYS A 442 5.02 -11.58 2.18
CA LYS A 442 4.88 -11.53 3.63
C LYS A 442 4.15 -12.75 4.17
N LEU A 443 2.99 -13.10 3.62
CA LEU A 443 2.24 -14.32 4.01
C LEU A 443 3.05 -15.60 3.78
N ALA A 444 3.80 -15.69 2.68
CA ALA A 444 4.67 -16.82 2.40
C ALA A 444 5.83 -16.92 3.40
N SER A 445 6.39 -15.79 3.84
CA SER A 445 7.47 -15.74 4.82
C SER A 445 7.06 -16.18 6.23
N GLN A 446 5.78 -16.03 6.57
CA GLN A 446 5.20 -16.46 7.85
C GLN A 446 4.92 -17.97 7.93
N GLN A 447 5.00 -18.69 6.80
CA GLN A 447 4.66 -20.12 6.77
C GLN A 447 5.69 -20.96 7.54
N THR A 448 5.23 -21.79 8.48
CA THR A 448 6.11 -22.64 9.30
C THR A 448 7.12 -23.46 8.49
N PRO A 449 6.75 -24.14 7.36
CA PRO A 449 7.72 -24.87 6.56
C PRO A 449 8.85 -23.99 6.01
N TYR A 450 8.54 -22.78 5.59
CA TYR A 450 9.53 -21.81 5.13
C TYR A 450 10.46 -21.36 6.27
N LEU A 451 9.90 -20.97 7.42
CA LEU A 451 10.70 -20.56 8.60
C LEU A 451 11.66 -21.65 9.08
N VAL A 452 11.23 -22.92 9.03
CA VAL A 452 12.11 -24.06 9.35
C VAL A 452 13.21 -24.20 8.29
N LYS A 453 12.87 -24.14 7.02
CA LYS A 453 13.80 -24.32 5.90
C LYS A 453 14.90 -23.25 5.86
N VAL A 454 14.58 -22.00 6.19
CA VAL A 454 15.55 -20.90 6.26
C VAL A 454 16.28 -20.81 7.60
N GLY A 455 16.00 -21.73 8.53
CA GLY A 455 16.71 -21.86 9.81
C GLY A 455 16.29 -20.84 10.88
N VAL A 456 15.22 -20.08 10.67
CA VAL A 456 14.66 -19.19 11.68
C VAL A 456 13.97 -20.00 12.78
N MET A 457 13.21 -21.03 12.40
CA MET A 457 12.50 -21.88 13.35
C MET A 457 13.17 -23.25 13.45
N PRO A 458 13.47 -23.76 14.66
CA PRO A 458 14.00 -25.12 14.83
C PRO A 458 12.99 -26.17 14.33
N GLU A 459 13.50 -27.26 13.75
CA GLU A 459 12.70 -28.39 13.33
C GLU A 459 11.91 -28.98 14.52
N GLY A 460 10.64 -29.28 14.31
CA GLY A 460 9.74 -29.79 15.34
C GLY A 460 9.17 -28.74 16.30
N LYS A 461 9.66 -27.50 16.25
CA LYS A 461 9.07 -26.38 16.99
C LYS A 461 8.01 -25.70 16.11
N ARG A 462 6.78 -25.65 16.59
CA ARG A 462 5.67 -24.98 15.89
C ARG A 462 4.90 -24.13 16.88
N PRO A 463 4.50 -22.89 16.53
CA PRO A 463 3.47 -22.21 17.30
C PRO A 463 2.18 -23.04 17.30
N ASP A 464 1.31 -22.84 18.26
CA ASP A 464 -0.03 -23.44 18.21
C ASP A 464 -0.73 -22.98 16.91
N PRO A 465 -1.06 -23.89 15.99
CA PRO A 465 -1.61 -23.49 14.69
C PRO A 465 -2.95 -22.75 14.82
N THR A 466 -3.71 -23.06 15.87
CA THR A 466 -5.00 -22.42 16.12
C THR A 466 -4.82 -20.99 16.62
N GLU A 467 -3.89 -20.79 17.56
CA GLU A 467 -3.60 -19.44 18.10
C GLU A 467 -2.97 -18.55 17.03
N TRP A 468 -2.05 -19.10 16.23
CA TRP A 468 -1.47 -18.38 15.10
C TRP A 468 -2.54 -17.97 14.08
N LEU A 469 -3.42 -18.91 13.69
CA LEU A 469 -4.49 -18.62 12.73
C LEU A 469 -5.50 -17.62 13.29
N LEU A 470 -5.81 -17.70 14.59
CA LEU A 470 -6.71 -16.77 15.26
C LEU A 470 -6.09 -15.36 15.33
N GLN A 471 -4.79 -15.24 15.65
CA GLN A 471 -4.08 -13.96 15.65
C GLN A 471 -4.07 -13.35 14.24
N SER A 472 -3.78 -14.13 13.22
CA SER A 472 -3.82 -13.72 11.81
C SER A 472 -5.22 -13.27 11.38
N ALA A 473 -6.29 -13.94 11.83
CA ALA A 473 -7.66 -13.52 11.55
C ALA A 473 -8.06 -12.23 12.28
N LEU A 474 -7.59 -12.04 13.51
CA LEU A 474 -7.78 -10.80 14.26
C LEU A 474 -7.06 -9.59 13.65
N ASP A 475 -6.16 -9.83 12.72
CA ASP A 475 -5.57 -8.81 11.85
C ASP A 475 -6.32 -8.71 10.51
N SER A 476 -6.22 -9.72 9.66
CA SER A 476 -6.69 -9.64 8.26
C SER A 476 -8.22 -9.61 8.12
N ILE A 477 -8.97 -10.44 8.86
CA ILE A 477 -10.45 -10.44 8.78
C ILE A 477 -11.05 -9.21 9.45
N VAL A 478 -10.46 -8.79 10.57
CA VAL A 478 -10.92 -7.59 11.31
C VAL A 478 -10.64 -6.31 10.53
N PHE A 479 -9.62 -6.30 9.71
CA PHE A 479 -9.27 -5.15 8.89
C PHE A 479 -10.30 -4.87 7.78
N LEU A 480 -10.98 -5.89 7.28
CA LEU A 480 -11.90 -5.74 6.15
C LEU A 480 -13.11 -4.84 6.46
N PRO A 481 -13.85 -5.01 7.59
CA PRO A 481 -14.92 -4.08 7.98
C PRO A 481 -14.46 -2.62 8.18
N PHE A 482 -13.19 -2.41 8.49
CA PHE A 482 -12.64 -1.07 8.55
C PHE A 482 -12.33 -0.53 7.14
N SER A 483 -11.61 -1.28 6.31
CA SER A 483 -11.15 -0.80 5.00
C SER A 483 -12.28 -0.76 3.97
N ALA A 484 -12.97 -1.88 3.73
CA ALA A 484 -14.09 -1.97 2.79
C ALA A 484 -15.37 -1.31 3.33
N GLY A 485 -15.60 -1.42 4.65
CA GLY A 485 -16.76 -0.84 5.32
C GLY A 485 -16.55 0.62 5.69
N THR A 486 -16.08 0.86 6.91
CA THR A 486 -16.05 2.21 7.52
C THR A 486 -15.37 3.25 6.64
N MET A 487 -14.15 2.99 6.18
CA MET A 487 -13.38 3.98 5.41
C MET A 487 -14.00 4.23 4.04
N SER A 488 -14.24 3.16 3.27
CA SER A 488 -14.68 3.32 1.88
C SER A 488 -16.10 3.90 1.79
N HIS A 489 -17.02 3.49 2.66
CA HIS A 489 -18.37 4.08 2.70
C HIS A 489 -18.36 5.53 3.18
N PHE A 490 -17.57 5.84 4.21
CA PHE A 490 -17.48 7.20 4.69
C PHE A 490 -16.88 8.14 3.63
N GLU A 491 -15.81 7.74 2.94
CA GLU A 491 -15.20 8.54 1.88
C GLU A 491 -16.08 8.60 0.62
N HIS A 492 -16.79 7.53 0.28
CA HIS A 492 -17.85 7.58 -0.74
C HIS A 492 -18.84 8.69 -0.42
N ASP A 493 -19.42 8.70 0.77
CA ASP A 493 -20.42 9.70 1.14
C ASP A 493 -19.83 11.12 1.21
N LEU A 494 -18.55 11.28 1.59
CA LEU A 494 -17.88 12.58 1.57
C LEU A 494 -17.79 13.18 0.16
N TYR A 495 -17.46 12.36 -0.84
CA TYR A 495 -17.15 12.83 -2.20
C TYR A 495 -18.28 12.66 -3.20
N GLU A 496 -19.00 11.51 -3.19
CA GLU A 496 -20.11 11.24 -4.10
C GLU A 496 -21.38 11.95 -3.66
N GLU A 497 -21.74 11.85 -2.38
CA GLU A 497 -22.97 12.39 -1.82
C GLU A 497 -22.77 13.81 -1.24
N GLU A 498 -21.54 14.32 -1.23
CA GLU A 498 -21.18 15.63 -0.65
C GLU A 498 -21.74 15.79 0.78
N LEU A 499 -21.58 14.74 1.61
CA LEU A 499 -22.10 14.68 2.97
C LEU A 499 -21.86 15.98 3.75
N PRO A 500 -22.90 16.62 4.32
CA PRO A 500 -22.75 17.86 5.05
C PRO A 500 -21.78 17.74 6.24
N PRO A 501 -20.86 18.69 6.46
CA PRO A 501 -19.86 18.62 7.55
C PRO A 501 -20.48 18.47 8.95
N ALA A 502 -21.72 18.90 9.14
CA ALA A 502 -22.44 18.74 10.41
C ALA A 502 -22.77 17.26 10.71
N GLU A 503 -22.86 16.42 9.67
CA GLU A 503 -23.26 15.01 9.76
C GLU A 503 -22.05 14.06 9.85
N TRP A 504 -20.82 14.53 9.57
CA TRP A 504 -19.62 13.68 9.51
C TRP A 504 -19.37 12.87 10.77
N GLN A 505 -19.53 13.48 11.95
CA GLN A 505 -19.27 12.80 13.22
C GLN A 505 -20.27 11.66 13.47
N GLN A 506 -21.54 11.90 13.18
CA GLN A 506 -22.60 10.89 13.34
C GLN A 506 -22.42 9.76 12.33
N LYS A 507 -22.27 10.09 11.04
CA LYS A 507 -22.07 9.09 9.97
C LYS A 507 -20.85 8.20 10.23
N TRP A 508 -19.72 8.79 10.63
CA TRP A 508 -18.53 8.02 10.98
C TRP A 508 -18.82 6.96 12.06
N TRP A 509 -19.52 7.34 13.12
CA TRP A 509 -19.80 6.40 14.21
C TRP A 509 -20.92 5.42 13.88
N ASP A 510 -21.84 5.77 13.00
CA ASP A 510 -22.83 4.84 12.45
C ASP A 510 -22.16 3.77 11.58
N ASP A 511 -21.19 4.15 10.76
CA ASP A 511 -20.38 3.21 9.96
C ASP A 511 -19.50 2.32 10.84
N VAL A 512 -18.79 2.89 11.82
CA VAL A 512 -17.98 2.13 12.78
C VAL A 512 -18.84 1.13 13.57
N ALA A 513 -20.03 1.52 14.00
CA ALA A 513 -20.95 0.63 14.69
C ALA A 513 -21.49 -0.49 13.78
N THR A 514 -21.85 -0.13 12.56
CA THR A 514 -22.44 -1.05 11.57
C THR A 514 -21.42 -2.09 11.10
N PHE A 515 -20.27 -1.63 10.62
CA PHE A 515 -19.27 -2.51 10.02
C PHE A 515 -18.38 -3.18 11.07
N GLN A 516 -17.84 -2.40 12.01
CA GLN A 516 -16.87 -2.91 12.99
C GLN A 516 -17.50 -3.38 14.32
N GLY A 517 -18.77 -3.09 14.58
CA GLY A 517 -19.38 -3.42 15.89
C GLY A 517 -18.69 -2.69 17.06
N VAL A 518 -18.19 -1.48 16.83
CA VAL A 518 -17.44 -0.67 17.78
C VAL A 518 -18.20 0.64 18.05
N VAL A 519 -18.12 1.15 19.27
CA VAL A 519 -18.76 2.40 19.67
C VAL A 519 -17.78 3.35 20.35
N PRO A 520 -18.03 4.65 20.32
CA PRO A 520 -17.24 5.59 21.11
C PRO A 520 -17.42 5.32 22.60
N PRO A 521 -16.43 5.64 23.43
CA PRO A 521 -16.50 5.39 24.88
C PRO A 521 -17.52 6.26 25.64
N GLY A 522 -18.16 7.20 24.98
CA GLY A 522 -19.19 8.12 25.50
C GLY A 522 -19.73 8.98 24.37
N SER A 523 -20.64 9.92 24.68
CA SER A 523 -21.14 10.88 23.71
C SER A 523 -20.01 11.66 23.06
N ARG A 524 -20.05 11.75 21.72
CA ARG A 524 -19.07 12.45 20.88
C ARG A 524 -19.81 13.47 20.00
N GLU A 525 -20.27 14.55 20.64
CA GLU A 525 -21.11 15.59 20.01
C GLU A 525 -20.34 16.90 19.79
N GLY A 526 -20.94 17.83 19.07
CA GLY A 526 -20.42 19.17 18.80
C GLY A 526 -19.42 19.20 17.63
N ASP A 527 -18.37 20.03 17.77
CA ASP A 527 -17.40 20.31 16.70
C ASP A 527 -16.37 19.17 16.48
N LEU A 528 -16.64 17.98 17.02
CA LEU A 528 -15.74 16.84 16.86
C LEU A 528 -15.72 16.33 15.41
N CYS A 529 -14.58 15.79 15.03
CA CYS A 529 -14.41 15.04 13.79
C CYS A 529 -13.43 13.89 14.02
N ASP A 530 -13.95 12.77 14.51
CA ASP A 530 -13.10 11.61 14.78
C ASP A 530 -12.56 10.98 13.48
N ALA A 531 -13.32 11.02 12.39
CA ALA A 531 -12.87 10.66 11.05
C ALA A 531 -11.66 11.47 10.60
N CYS A 532 -11.68 12.82 10.82
CA CYS A 532 -10.60 13.72 10.43
C CYS A 532 -9.25 13.34 11.06
N THR A 533 -9.25 12.54 12.14
CA THR A 533 -8.01 12.08 12.79
C THR A 533 -7.29 10.97 12.03
N LYS A 534 -7.94 10.37 11.03
CA LYS A 534 -7.32 9.37 10.16
C LYS A 534 -6.52 10.10 9.08
N THR A 535 -5.22 9.88 9.08
CA THR A 535 -4.29 10.56 8.16
C THR A 535 -4.69 10.39 6.71
N HIS A 536 -5.05 9.18 6.30
CA HIS A 536 -5.45 8.85 4.93
C HIS A 536 -6.62 9.68 4.39
N ILE A 537 -7.57 10.07 5.22
CA ILE A 537 -8.67 10.96 4.78
C ILE A 537 -8.12 12.35 4.36
N ASN A 538 -6.99 12.77 4.95
CA ASN A 538 -6.36 14.06 4.67
C ASN A 538 -5.34 13.98 3.54
N ASP A 539 -4.44 12.97 3.55
CA ASP A 539 -3.24 12.90 2.72
C ASP A 539 -3.27 11.82 1.61
N ASP A 540 -4.15 10.82 1.73
CA ASP A 540 -4.31 9.74 0.76
C ASP A 540 -5.80 9.39 0.53
N PRO A 541 -6.62 10.39 0.13
CA PRO A 541 -8.08 10.30 0.19
C PRO A 541 -8.69 9.42 -0.90
N ALA A 542 -9.83 8.85 -0.55
CA ALA A 542 -10.71 8.10 -1.46
C ALA A 542 -10.04 6.87 -2.10
N GLN A 543 -9.08 6.24 -1.40
CA GLN A 543 -8.36 5.06 -1.91
C GLN A 543 -8.28 3.90 -0.89
N TYR A 544 -8.87 4.02 0.30
CA TYR A 544 -8.67 3.03 1.35
C TYR A 544 -9.21 1.62 1.01
N TYR A 545 -10.06 1.49 0.00
CA TYR A 545 -10.51 0.21 -0.57
C TYR A 545 -9.36 -0.62 -1.17
N ASP A 546 -8.24 0.01 -1.51
CA ASP A 546 -7.07 -0.68 -2.08
C ASP A 546 -6.54 -1.78 -1.16
N TYR A 547 -6.53 -1.54 0.16
CA TYR A 547 -6.12 -2.52 1.17
C TYR A 547 -7.07 -3.72 1.25
N ALA A 548 -8.38 -3.51 1.07
CA ALA A 548 -9.35 -4.60 1.00
C ALA A 548 -9.12 -5.45 -0.25
N LEU A 549 -8.92 -4.81 -1.40
CA LEU A 549 -8.61 -5.49 -2.66
C LEU A 549 -7.28 -6.25 -2.56
N ALA A 550 -6.23 -5.61 -2.04
CA ALA A 550 -4.92 -6.24 -1.84
C ALA A 550 -5.03 -7.52 -1.00
N THR A 551 -5.81 -7.46 0.08
CA THR A 551 -6.06 -8.62 0.94
C THR A 551 -6.74 -9.76 0.17
N MET A 552 -7.77 -9.49 -0.63
CA MET A 552 -8.44 -10.52 -1.43
C MET A 552 -7.52 -11.11 -2.49
N ILE A 553 -6.78 -10.27 -3.23
CA ILE A 553 -5.82 -10.71 -4.27
C ILE A 553 -4.73 -11.58 -3.65
N LYS A 554 -4.15 -11.17 -2.52
CA LYS A 554 -3.15 -11.93 -1.77
C LYS A 554 -3.60 -13.37 -1.51
N PHE A 555 -4.76 -13.53 -0.88
CA PHE A 555 -5.27 -14.86 -0.54
C PHE A 555 -5.65 -15.67 -1.79
N GLN A 556 -6.16 -15.05 -2.83
CA GLN A 556 -6.54 -15.75 -4.07
C GLN A 556 -5.31 -16.28 -4.82
N LEU A 557 -4.24 -15.48 -4.91
CA LEU A 557 -2.96 -15.93 -5.47
C LEU A 557 -2.33 -17.02 -4.59
N HIS A 558 -2.36 -16.86 -3.26
CA HIS A 558 -1.85 -17.84 -2.32
C HIS A 558 -2.58 -19.19 -2.44
N ASP A 559 -3.91 -19.16 -2.45
CA ASP A 559 -4.73 -20.37 -2.63
C ASP A 559 -4.37 -21.10 -3.92
N HIS A 560 -4.30 -20.38 -5.05
CA HIS A 560 -3.92 -20.98 -6.34
C HIS A 560 -2.52 -21.59 -6.30
N ILE A 561 -1.53 -20.87 -5.78
CA ILE A 561 -0.15 -21.37 -5.67
C ILE A 561 -0.11 -22.64 -4.82
N CYS A 562 -0.71 -22.61 -3.64
CA CYS A 562 -0.63 -23.74 -2.71
C CYS A 562 -1.43 -24.95 -3.21
N THR A 563 -2.66 -24.74 -3.68
CA THR A 563 -3.57 -25.85 -4.04
C THR A 563 -3.38 -26.35 -5.46
N GLN A 564 -3.11 -25.47 -6.44
CA GLN A 564 -3.05 -25.84 -7.84
C GLN A 564 -1.62 -26.13 -8.32
N ILE A 565 -0.63 -25.38 -7.84
CA ILE A 565 0.78 -25.58 -8.25
C ILE A 565 1.48 -26.55 -7.28
N LEU A 566 1.49 -26.24 -5.98
CA LEU A 566 2.29 -26.97 -4.99
C LEU A 566 1.59 -28.20 -4.41
N LYS A 567 0.25 -28.29 -4.50
CA LYS A 567 -0.56 -29.33 -3.89
C LYS A 567 -0.31 -29.47 -2.37
N GLN A 568 -0.19 -28.34 -1.69
CA GLN A 568 0.06 -28.20 -0.24
C GLN A 568 -1.13 -27.56 0.47
N ASP A 569 -1.22 -27.75 1.79
CA ASP A 569 -2.18 -27.00 2.62
C ASP A 569 -1.84 -25.52 2.61
N VAL A 570 -2.81 -24.66 2.38
CA VAL A 570 -2.64 -23.20 2.33
C VAL A 570 -2.08 -22.60 3.63
N ARG A 571 -2.19 -23.29 4.76
CA ARG A 571 -1.68 -22.87 6.07
C ARG A 571 -0.30 -23.43 6.42
N ALA A 572 0.28 -24.22 5.51
CA ALA A 572 1.61 -24.82 5.64
C ALA A 572 2.27 -24.95 4.26
N CYS A 573 2.28 -23.87 3.50
CA CYS A 573 2.68 -23.82 2.11
C CYS A 573 4.06 -23.17 1.96
N ASP A 574 5.04 -23.88 1.38
CA ASP A 574 6.38 -23.36 1.11
C ASP A 574 6.60 -23.17 -0.39
N TYR A 575 6.72 -21.90 -0.83
CA TYR A 575 7.02 -21.55 -2.22
C TYR A 575 8.48 -21.75 -2.59
N SER A 576 9.38 -21.67 -1.59
CA SER A 576 10.81 -21.51 -1.82
C SER A 576 11.41 -22.68 -2.58
N GLY A 577 12.18 -22.37 -3.62
CA GLY A 577 12.80 -23.33 -4.51
C GLY A 577 11.93 -23.82 -5.66
N ASN A 578 10.65 -23.47 -5.70
CA ASN A 578 9.75 -23.94 -6.76
C ASN A 578 9.74 -22.97 -7.97
N LYS A 579 10.30 -23.42 -9.09
CA LYS A 579 10.41 -22.62 -10.32
C LYS A 579 9.07 -22.44 -11.05
N GLU A 580 8.10 -23.32 -10.84
CA GLU A 580 6.77 -23.22 -11.44
C GLU A 580 5.99 -22.06 -10.77
N VAL A 581 6.07 -21.94 -9.44
CA VAL A 581 5.55 -20.76 -8.72
C VAL A 581 6.20 -19.47 -9.25
N GLY A 582 7.53 -19.48 -9.44
CA GLY A 582 8.22 -18.32 -10.00
C GLY A 582 7.80 -17.99 -11.42
N ALA A 583 7.56 -18.98 -12.28
CA ALA A 583 7.05 -18.78 -13.64
C ALA A 583 5.63 -18.22 -13.62
N PHE A 584 4.76 -18.73 -12.75
CA PHE A 584 3.40 -18.22 -12.55
C PHE A 584 3.41 -16.75 -12.14
N LEU A 585 4.17 -16.39 -11.11
CA LEU A 585 4.29 -14.99 -10.66
C LEU A 585 4.86 -14.09 -11.74
N LYS A 586 5.93 -14.48 -12.42
CA LYS A 586 6.52 -13.69 -13.52
C LYS A 586 5.52 -13.48 -14.66
N GLY A 587 4.68 -14.48 -14.97
CA GLY A 587 3.63 -14.37 -15.97
C GLY A 587 2.64 -13.23 -15.68
N ILE A 588 2.33 -13.02 -14.40
CA ILE A 588 1.45 -11.95 -13.92
C ILE A 588 2.23 -10.62 -13.85
N LEU A 589 3.32 -10.60 -13.10
CA LEU A 589 4.06 -9.37 -12.76
C LEU A 589 4.62 -8.66 -14.01
N SER A 590 5.02 -9.44 -15.03
CA SER A 590 5.57 -8.90 -16.25
C SER A 590 4.57 -8.14 -17.13
N LEU A 591 3.28 -8.19 -16.81
CA LEU A 591 2.24 -7.47 -17.53
C LEU A 591 2.20 -5.98 -17.15
N GLY A 592 2.65 -5.63 -15.93
CA GLY A 592 2.50 -4.27 -15.44
C GLY A 592 1.05 -3.80 -15.56
N ALA A 593 0.85 -2.55 -15.98
CA ALA A 593 -0.46 -1.95 -16.19
C ALA A 593 -1.04 -2.18 -17.60
N THR A 594 -0.48 -3.10 -18.42
CA THR A 594 -0.91 -3.29 -19.81
C THR A 594 -2.28 -3.94 -19.96
N ARG A 595 -2.81 -4.60 -18.92
CA ARG A 595 -4.06 -5.34 -18.97
C ARG A 595 -4.97 -4.98 -17.78
N ASP A 596 -6.27 -5.19 -17.96
CA ASP A 596 -7.24 -5.08 -16.85
C ASP A 596 -6.90 -6.12 -15.78
N TRP A 597 -6.73 -5.67 -14.54
CA TRP A 597 -6.29 -6.49 -13.41
C TRP A 597 -7.30 -7.60 -13.03
N ARG A 598 -8.60 -7.35 -13.21
CA ARG A 598 -9.67 -8.34 -12.94
C ARG A 598 -9.57 -9.49 -13.92
N THR A 599 -9.29 -9.18 -15.18
CA THR A 599 -9.04 -10.19 -16.22
C THR A 599 -7.77 -10.98 -15.93
N VAL A 600 -6.70 -10.32 -15.50
CA VAL A 600 -5.43 -10.98 -15.12
C VAL A 600 -5.64 -11.95 -13.97
N ILE A 601 -6.32 -11.55 -12.89
CA ILE A 601 -6.63 -12.43 -11.76
C ILE A 601 -7.48 -13.62 -12.20
N LYS A 602 -8.55 -13.38 -12.97
CA LYS A 602 -9.43 -14.45 -13.45
C LYS A 602 -8.71 -15.46 -14.33
N GLU A 603 -7.85 -15.01 -15.22
CA GLU A 603 -7.07 -15.92 -16.09
C GLU A 603 -6.01 -16.68 -15.29
N ALA A 604 -5.37 -16.02 -14.31
CA ALA A 604 -4.33 -16.61 -13.49
C ALA A 604 -4.86 -17.66 -12.51
N THR A 605 -5.99 -17.39 -11.87
CA THR A 605 -6.51 -18.22 -10.77
C THR A 605 -7.72 -19.06 -11.16
N GLY A 606 -8.35 -18.76 -12.31
CA GLY A 606 -9.54 -19.45 -12.81
C GLY A 606 -10.87 -18.87 -12.28
N GLU A 607 -10.82 -17.85 -11.40
CA GLU A 607 -12.00 -17.23 -10.81
C GLU A 607 -11.88 -15.69 -10.73
N PRO A 608 -13.01 -14.96 -10.75
CA PRO A 608 -12.98 -13.52 -10.54
C PRO A 608 -12.52 -13.18 -9.12
N ILE A 609 -12.12 -11.92 -8.90
CA ILE A 609 -11.77 -11.44 -7.56
C ILE A 609 -12.90 -11.71 -6.57
N SER A 610 -12.57 -12.30 -5.43
CA SER A 610 -13.53 -12.62 -4.36
C SER A 610 -12.83 -12.93 -3.04
N PRO A 611 -13.51 -12.83 -1.88
CA PRO A 611 -12.97 -13.21 -0.59
C PRO A 611 -12.95 -14.74 -0.34
N ARG A 612 -13.41 -15.57 -1.31
CA ARG A 612 -13.52 -17.04 -1.15
C ARG A 612 -12.24 -17.69 -0.63
N ALA A 613 -11.10 -17.35 -1.23
CA ALA A 613 -9.82 -17.95 -0.86
C ALA A 613 -9.41 -17.57 0.58
N MET A 614 -9.63 -16.32 0.97
CA MET A 614 -9.42 -15.86 2.34
C MET A 614 -10.32 -16.61 3.33
N MET A 615 -11.60 -16.79 3.01
CA MET A 615 -12.53 -17.57 3.85
C MET A 615 -12.11 -19.03 3.96
N ALA A 616 -11.63 -19.65 2.88
CA ALA A 616 -11.10 -21.03 2.89
C ALA A 616 -9.83 -21.13 3.77
N PHE A 617 -8.96 -20.13 3.74
CA PHE A 617 -7.78 -20.09 4.60
C PHE A 617 -8.15 -20.10 6.10
N TYR A 618 -9.14 -19.30 6.50
CA TYR A 618 -9.60 -19.20 7.89
C TYR A 618 -10.72 -20.19 8.28
N GLN A 619 -11.15 -21.06 7.38
CA GLN A 619 -12.24 -22.02 7.63
C GLN A 619 -12.11 -22.81 8.94
N PRO A 620 -10.91 -23.28 9.38
CA PRO A 620 -10.80 -24.01 10.65
C PRO A 620 -11.20 -23.20 11.88
N LEU A 621 -11.18 -21.86 11.80
CA LEU A 621 -11.60 -21.01 12.92
C LEU A 621 -13.10 -21.00 13.16
N VAL A 622 -13.91 -21.40 12.20
CA VAL A 622 -15.38 -21.42 12.36
C VAL A 622 -15.76 -22.32 13.53
N ASP A 623 -15.27 -23.57 13.55
CA ASP A 623 -15.55 -24.52 14.64
C ASP A 623 -14.87 -24.11 15.96
N VAL A 624 -13.65 -23.58 15.89
CA VAL A 624 -12.92 -23.06 17.06
C VAL A 624 -13.69 -21.93 17.72
N LEU A 625 -14.17 -20.97 16.94
CA LEU A 625 -14.93 -19.82 17.44
C LEU A 625 -16.31 -20.25 17.94
N ALA A 626 -16.99 -21.17 17.25
CA ALA A 626 -18.25 -21.73 17.72
C ALA A 626 -18.10 -22.33 19.12
N LYS A 627 -17.05 -23.13 19.34
CA LYS A 627 -16.73 -23.73 20.64
C LYS A 627 -16.33 -22.69 21.70
N ARG A 628 -15.48 -21.72 21.34
CA ARG A 628 -15.05 -20.65 22.28
C ARG A 628 -16.20 -19.72 22.67
N ASN A 629 -17.18 -19.57 21.79
CA ASN A 629 -18.36 -18.72 22.01
C ASN A 629 -19.57 -19.49 22.54
N GLU A 630 -19.44 -20.78 22.83
CA GLU A 630 -20.54 -21.58 23.38
C GLU A 630 -21.06 -20.95 24.69
N GLY A 631 -22.38 -20.77 24.77
CA GLY A 631 -23.04 -20.13 25.92
C GLY A 631 -22.87 -18.61 26.00
N ARG A 632 -22.21 -17.96 25.03
CA ARG A 632 -22.06 -16.50 24.96
C ARG A 632 -23.20 -15.88 24.15
N ASP A 633 -23.66 -14.70 24.54
CA ASP A 633 -24.55 -13.87 23.72
C ASP A 633 -23.74 -13.15 22.65
N CYS A 634 -23.81 -13.61 21.42
CA CYS A 634 -23.07 -13.06 20.27
C CYS A 634 -23.89 -12.05 19.45
N GLY A 635 -25.13 -11.69 19.83
CA GLY A 635 -25.91 -10.63 19.19
C GLY A 635 -25.21 -9.26 19.27
N ARG A 636 -25.24 -8.50 18.17
CA ARG A 636 -24.74 -7.12 18.11
C ARG A 636 -25.73 -6.18 17.41
#